data_1439e5fe2320e7e13c1bb265afc42a6d
#
_entry.id   1439e5fe2320e7e13c1bb265afc42a6d
#
_cell.length_a   1.000
_cell.length_b   1.000
_cell.length_c   1.000
_cell.angle_alpha   90.00
_cell.angle_beta   90.00
_cell.angle_gamma   90.00
#
_symmetry.space_group_name_H-M   'P 1'
#
loop_
_entity.id
_entity.type
_entity.pdbx_description
1 polymer ?
#
loop_
_entity_poly.entity_id
_entity_poly.type
_entity_poly.pdbx_seq_one_letter_code
_entity_poly.pdbx_strand_id
1 'polypeptide(L)'
;MKVAILAEQNFNLIDGSTIWLLNVCKLMALLPDLQVTVLLSHPLTDRILADEVPARLRLVDAAEIARATGMVAERLEAATLTRTLRDWEAGEGRFDRIFVRGAAYLSALLADPGFCPRIVGYAPGAIPDLAEDEPEWLTLGRAARTPFVVQSEPAKHAMESLFDYPAHVVHVVPPIVFHDGTEAPPARDPALSVLCYSGKIDLHYGIDWLINLARRMAGEPGLRLSLIAGKDTWRPRYPEFFREMDAFRAEIAAGRQPHVALATGLPHAQAKAKMAEADFAWCLRHARYDDVIEISTKIVEFCTAGVVPILNDTALNRALFGDEYPYLVDILAEDVQARVIAMLRSKGSPAHDHALARIAQVASRFSARRLAGALGRAIRGHDGLAATPLTVVPRHVLVATHDAKFLRPFLDRVQAEPMVRISHERWASTTKPAGKPHVPADVDTVFCEWACENAVWHSHNKRPGSKLIVRLHRFEAYRDFPARVNWAAVDALIVVSDHFRDLMVRQFGMDPARIHVLPQFIDWPQLRRPKLPQARFTLGLVGINPFAHKRFDRAIDFLAALRARDPRFGLAVRSVMPWQIDWVWNKDAEERARFTQTFARVYSDPAVAGAIRFDPAGTDMEEWYRGVGTILSTSDSEGCHTSVMEGIASGCYPVVHDWPGARSLFSPHVHADITTAIDAVIAFADAGDILSQREALSRSMKPHDIDAFTRTFFHL
;
A
#
# COMPACT_ATOMS: atom_id res chain seq x y z
N MET A 1 -11.11 11.20 -15.69
CA MET A 1 -10.92 12.26 -14.68
C MET A 1 -9.73 13.12 -15.06
N LYS A 2 -9.88 14.47 -15.06
CA LYS A 2 -8.78 15.41 -15.33
C LYS A 2 -8.03 15.74 -14.03
N VAL A 3 -6.72 15.51 -14.01
CA VAL A 3 -5.88 15.69 -12.83
C VAL A 3 -4.73 16.63 -13.14
N ALA A 4 -4.52 17.65 -12.30
CA ALA A 4 -3.29 18.44 -12.32
C ALA A 4 -2.29 17.88 -11.31
N ILE A 5 -1.01 17.85 -11.65
CA ILE A 5 0.10 17.67 -10.70
C ILE A 5 0.80 19.03 -10.59
N LEU A 6 0.96 19.50 -9.37
CA LEU A 6 1.56 20.79 -9.06
C LEU A 6 2.61 20.63 -7.97
N ALA A 7 3.84 21.04 -8.26
CA ALA A 7 4.96 20.95 -7.33
C ALA A 7 5.83 22.23 -7.40
N GLU A 8 6.27 22.72 -6.24
CA GLU A 8 7.10 23.92 -6.14
C GLU A 8 8.52 23.76 -6.70
N GLN A 9 8.95 22.50 -6.93
CA GLN A 9 10.31 22.14 -7.32
C GLN A 9 10.65 22.63 -8.73
N ASN A 10 11.88 23.13 -8.90
CA ASN A 10 12.41 23.49 -10.21
C ASN A 10 12.84 22.24 -10.99
N PHE A 11 12.08 21.86 -12.01
CA PHE A 11 12.28 20.62 -12.77
C PHE A 11 13.53 20.63 -13.67
N ASN A 12 14.23 21.77 -13.78
CA ASN A 12 15.53 21.89 -14.43
C ASN A 12 16.70 21.38 -13.56
N LEU A 13 16.45 21.07 -12.28
CA LEU A 13 17.47 20.59 -11.34
C LEU A 13 17.28 19.10 -11.05
N ILE A 14 18.37 18.33 -11.08
CA ILE A 14 18.33 16.93 -10.71
C ILE A 14 18.55 16.79 -9.21
N ASP A 15 17.49 16.55 -8.44
CA ASP A 15 17.56 16.24 -7.02
C ASP A 15 16.44 15.28 -6.59
N GLY A 16 16.45 14.85 -5.33
CA GLY A 16 15.46 13.88 -4.83
C GLY A 16 14.01 14.32 -4.97
N SER A 17 13.75 15.63 -4.97
CA SER A 17 12.38 16.15 -5.09
C SER A 17 11.89 16.18 -6.54
N THR A 18 12.77 16.48 -7.48
CA THR A 18 12.45 16.45 -8.92
C THR A 18 12.38 15.04 -9.45
N ILE A 19 13.23 14.12 -8.96
CA ILE A 19 13.12 12.68 -9.23
C ILE A 19 11.81 12.12 -8.66
N TRP A 20 11.39 12.57 -7.46
CA TRP A 20 10.06 12.22 -6.95
C TRP A 20 8.96 12.64 -7.92
N LEU A 21 8.98 13.86 -8.45
CA LEU A 21 7.98 14.35 -9.41
C LEU A 21 7.99 13.51 -10.69
N LEU A 22 9.15 13.19 -11.24
CA LEU A 22 9.28 12.30 -12.39
C LEU A 22 8.68 10.91 -12.12
N ASN A 23 8.98 10.34 -10.95
CA ASN A 23 8.42 9.04 -10.57
C ASN A 23 6.89 9.11 -10.40
N VAL A 24 6.35 10.19 -9.84
CA VAL A 24 4.88 10.43 -9.80
C VAL A 24 4.31 10.44 -11.22
N CYS A 25 4.94 11.15 -12.15
CA CYS A 25 4.52 11.16 -13.55
C CYS A 25 4.51 9.75 -14.16
N LYS A 26 5.58 8.98 -13.94
CA LYS A 26 5.68 7.59 -14.42
C LYS A 26 4.59 6.69 -13.81
N LEU A 27 4.28 6.84 -12.53
CA LEU A 27 3.18 6.09 -11.88
C LEU A 27 1.80 6.50 -12.39
N MET A 28 1.56 7.81 -12.52
CA MET A 28 0.30 8.33 -13.07
C MET A 28 0.05 7.85 -14.51
N ALA A 29 1.11 7.65 -15.28
CA ALA A 29 1.02 7.12 -16.63
C ALA A 29 0.50 5.67 -16.66
N LEU A 30 0.58 4.92 -15.57
CA LEU A 30 -0.01 3.58 -15.46
C LEU A 30 -1.52 3.58 -15.18
N LEU A 31 -2.13 4.75 -14.97
CA LEU A 31 -3.55 4.92 -14.65
C LEU A 31 -4.31 5.44 -15.89
N PRO A 32 -4.84 4.55 -16.74
CA PRO A 32 -5.37 4.92 -18.07
C PRO A 32 -6.64 5.78 -18.02
N ASP A 33 -7.35 5.76 -16.91
CA ASP A 33 -8.57 6.52 -16.66
C ASP A 33 -8.31 7.98 -16.25
N LEU A 34 -7.03 8.35 -16.01
CA LEU A 34 -6.63 9.71 -15.66
C LEU A 34 -6.06 10.45 -16.87
N GLN A 35 -6.58 11.65 -17.12
CA GLN A 35 -5.97 12.65 -18.00
C GLN A 35 -5.13 13.58 -17.15
N VAL A 36 -3.80 13.42 -17.21
CA VAL A 36 -2.89 14.10 -16.30
C VAL A 36 -2.16 15.23 -17.01
N THR A 37 -2.23 16.43 -16.41
CA THR A 37 -1.43 17.60 -16.78
C THR A 37 -0.47 17.94 -15.66
N VAL A 38 0.81 18.02 -15.97
CA VAL A 38 1.87 18.37 -15.01
C VAL A 38 2.18 19.86 -15.22
N LEU A 39 1.88 20.68 -14.22
CA LEU A 39 2.13 22.12 -14.23
C LEU A 39 3.44 22.39 -13.50
N LEU A 40 4.47 22.77 -14.24
CA LEU A 40 5.79 23.08 -13.70
C LEU A 40 5.87 24.50 -13.15
N SER A 41 6.52 24.63 -12.01
CA SER A 41 6.68 25.93 -11.33
C SER A 41 7.63 26.89 -12.03
N HIS A 42 8.52 26.42 -12.91
CA HIS A 42 9.52 27.19 -13.64
C HIS A 42 9.45 26.92 -15.15
N PRO A 43 9.92 27.84 -16.00
CA PRO A 43 10.16 27.54 -17.41
C PRO A 43 11.15 26.40 -17.57
N LEU A 44 10.97 25.58 -18.59
CA LEU A 44 11.91 24.51 -18.93
C LEU A 44 13.11 25.08 -19.70
N THR A 45 14.27 25.06 -19.05
CA THR A 45 15.57 25.40 -19.64
C THR A 45 16.46 24.20 -19.83
N ASP A 46 16.19 23.11 -19.09
CA ASP A 46 16.83 21.80 -19.23
C ASP A 46 15.76 20.72 -19.41
N ARG A 47 15.94 19.86 -20.41
CA ARG A 47 14.96 18.85 -20.77
C ARG A 47 15.31 17.44 -20.30
N ILE A 48 16.43 17.24 -19.60
CA ILE A 48 16.88 15.89 -19.18
C ILE A 48 15.76 15.13 -18.45
N LEU A 49 15.11 15.73 -17.45
CA LEU A 49 13.99 15.10 -16.76
C LEU A 49 12.69 15.15 -17.55
N ALA A 50 12.47 16.22 -18.31
CA ALA A 50 11.24 16.41 -19.08
C ALA A 50 11.09 15.35 -20.18
N ASP A 51 12.19 14.95 -20.83
CA ASP A 51 12.19 13.93 -21.87
C ASP A 51 11.95 12.50 -21.33
N GLU A 52 12.10 12.29 -20.01
CA GLU A 52 11.73 11.05 -19.33
C GLU A 52 10.26 10.97 -18.93
N VAL A 53 9.50 12.08 -19.00
CA VAL A 53 8.06 12.09 -18.66
C VAL A 53 7.30 11.33 -19.76
N PRO A 54 6.44 10.34 -19.38
CA PRO A 54 5.70 9.58 -20.38
C PRO A 54 4.85 10.45 -21.29
N ALA A 55 4.92 10.22 -22.60
CA ALA A 55 4.27 11.06 -23.64
C ALA A 55 2.74 11.16 -23.53
N ARG A 56 2.09 10.26 -22.78
CA ARG A 56 0.65 10.34 -22.53
C ARG A 56 0.27 11.44 -21.53
N LEU A 57 1.22 11.99 -20.76
CA LEU A 57 1.00 13.09 -19.86
C LEU A 57 1.29 14.41 -20.57
N ARG A 58 0.44 15.41 -20.34
CA ARG A 58 0.73 16.77 -20.82
C ARG A 58 1.64 17.48 -19.82
N LEU A 59 2.84 17.84 -20.25
CA LEU A 59 3.78 18.64 -19.47
C LEU A 59 3.68 20.09 -19.92
N VAL A 60 3.43 20.99 -18.97
CA VAL A 60 3.23 22.42 -19.20
C VAL A 60 4.15 23.19 -18.28
N ASP A 61 5.01 24.01 -18.82
CA ASP A 61 5.93 24.86 -18.05
C ASP A 61 5.36 26.23 -17.72
N ALA A 62 6.00 26.96 -16.81
CA ALA A 62 5.56 28.28 -16.39
C ALA A 62 5.51 29.30 -17.55
N ALA A 63 6.35 29.15 -18.59
CA ALA A 63 6.32 30.04 -19.75
C ALA A 63 5.07 29.77 -20.62
N GLU A 64 4.63 28.54 -20.78
CA GLU A 64 3.38 28.20 -21.46
C GLU A 64 2.18 28.69 -20.66
N ILE A 65 2.19 28.50 -19.32
CA ILE A 65 1.14 29.01 -18.43
C ILE A 65 1.04 30.57 -18.56
N ALA A 66 2.18 31.25 -18.51
CA ALA A 66 2.23 32.69 -18.62
C ALA A 66 1.63 33.20 -19.94
N ARG A 67 1.95 32.54 -21.07
CA ARG A 67 1.35 32.88 -22.37
C ARG A 67 -0.16 32.66 -22.40
N ALA A 68 -0.64 31.62 -21.78
CA ALA A 68 -2.06 31.28 -21.77
C ALA A 68 -2.89 32.18 -20.83
N THR A 69 -2.29 32.65 -19.72
CA THR A 69 -3.00 33.35 -18.65
C THR A 69 -2.67 34.86 -18.56
N GLY A 70 -1.69 35.35 -19.36
CA GLY A 70 -1.21 36.74 -19.25
C GLY A 70 -0.40 37.01 -17.97
N MET A 71 0.08 35.98 -17.28
CA MET A 71 0.94 36.09 -16.10
C MET A 71 2.28 36.75 -16.50
N VAL A 72 2.79 37.68 -15.66
CA VAL A 72 4.04 38.42 -15.93
C VAL A 72 5.26 37.78 -15.24
N ALA A 73 5.06 36.83 -14.32
CA ALA A 73 6.14 36.23 -13.53
C ALA A 73 6.88 35.12 -14.29
N GLU A 74 8.19 35.03 -14.06
CA GLU A 74 9.03 33.95 -14.64
C GLU A 74 8.77 32.54 -14.01
N ARG A 75 8.02 32.49 -12.92
CA ARG A 75 7.64 31.25 -12.21
C ARG A 75 6.25 31.36 -11.60
N LEU A 76 5.62 30.23 -11.32
CA LEU A 76 4.40 30.16 -10.54
C LEU A 76 4.70 30.50 -9.07
N GLU A 77 4.15 31.60 -8.59
CA GLU A 77 4.27 32.04 -7.20
C GLU A 77 3.00 31.72 -6.41
N ALA A 78 3.14 31.30 -5.16
CA ALA A 78 2.00 31.00 -4.31
C ALA A 78 0.99 32.15 -4.20
N ALA A 79 1.48 33.39 -4.12
CA ALA A 79 0.64 34.57 -3.99
C ALA A 79 -0.31 34.82 -5.20
N THR A 80 0.05 34.35 -6.39
CA THR A 80 -0.76 34.51 -7.61
C THR A 80 -1.37 33.20 -8.11
N LEU A 81 -1.04 32.06 -7.45
CA LEU A 81 -1.34 30.70 -7.92
C LEU A 81 -2.82 30.49 -8.23
N THR A 82 -3.70 30.84 -7.29
CA THR A 82 -5.15 30.61 -7.44
C THR A 82 -5.74 31.37 -8.60
N ARG A 83 -5.29 32.63 -8.81
CA ARG A 83 -5.69 33.47 -9.98
C ARG A 83 -5.19 32.80 -11.26
N THR A 84 -3.91 32.49 -11.33
CA THR A 84 -3.29 31.90 -12.52
C THR A 84 -3.97 30.58 -12.91
N LEU A 85 -4.29 29.74 -11.94
CA LEU A 85 -4.99 28.44 -12.20
C LEU A 85 -6.44 28.69 -12.66
N ARG A 86 -7.16 29.69 -12.15
CA ARG A 86 -8.50 30.04 -12.67
C ARG A 86 -8.44 30.50 -14.12
N ASP A 87 -7.49 31.34 -14.44
CA ASP A 87 -7.31 31.86 -15.81
C ASP A 87 -6.92 30.71 -16.75
N TRP A 88 -6.08 29.78 -16.29
CA TRP A 88 -5.74 28.55 -17.02
C TRP A 88 -6.98 27.68 -17.24
N GLU A 89 -7.74 27.37 -16.17
CA GLU A 89 -8.94 26.54 -16.25
C GLU A 89 -10.03 27.14 -17.15
N ALA A 90 -10.10 28.47 -17.27
CA ALA A 90 -11.03 29.13 -18.16
C ALA A 90 -10.75 28.83 -19.65
N GLY A 91 -9.48 28.66 -20.04
CA GLY A 91 -9.09 28.32 -21.40
C GLY A 91 -9.03 26.81 -21.67
N GLU A 92 -8.47 26.04 -20.73
CA GLU A 92 -8.11 24.64 -20.93
C GLU A 92 -9.11 23.65 -20.26
N GLY A 93 -10.03 24.18 -19.47
CA GLY A 93 -11.04 23.42 -18.74
C GLY A 93 -10.60 23.00 -17.35
N ARG A 94 -11.59 22.86 -16.48
CA ARG A 94 -11.43 22.59 -15.05
C ARG A 94 -10.82 21.25 -14.76
N PHE A 95 -9.91 21.18 -13.78
CA PHE A 95 -9.41 19.94 -13.20
C PHE A 95 -10.39 19.39 -12.17
N ASP A 96 -10.57 18.06 -12.17
CA ASP A 96 -11.39 17.36 -11.17
C ASP A 96 -10.61 17.21 -9.86
N ARG A 97 -9.29 17.01 -9.93
CA ARG A 97 -8.37 16.92 -8.78
C ARG A 97 -7.07 17.65 -9.07
N ILE A 98 -6.44 18.17 -8.01
CA ILE A 98 -5.12 18.82 -8.08
C ILE A 98 -4.23 18.15 -7.01
N PHE A 99 -3.24 17.37 -7.44
CA PHE A 99 -2.27 16.75 -6.57
C PHE A 99 -1.12 17.71 -6.33
N VAL A 100 -0.94 18.13 -5.09
CA VAL A 100 -0.06 19.25 -4.72
C VAL A 100 1.05 18.83 -3.77
N ARG A 101 2.29 19.20 -4.10
CA ARG A 101 3.44 19.14 -3.20
C ARG A 101 4.09 20.51 -3.06
N GLY A 102 4.14 21.03 -1.85
CA GLY A 102 4.75 22.30 -1.49
C GLY A 102 3.88 23.04 -0.49
N ALA A 103 4.48 23.53 0.59
CA ALA A 103 3.76 24.15 1.69
C ALA A 103 3.05 25.44 1.27
N ALA A 104 3.74 26.30 0.52
CA ALA A 104 3.17 27.57 0.07
C ALA A 104 2.03 27.39 -0.93
N TYR A 105 2.13 26.42 -1.85
CA TYR A 105 1.07 26.08 -2.78
C TYR A 105 -0.14 25.46 -2.08
N LEU A 106 0.10 24.59 -1.10
CA LEU A 106 -0.98 24.00 -0.29
C LEU A 106 -1.73 25.09 0.47
N SER A 107 -1.05 26.00 1.19
CA SER A 107 -1.69 27.09 1.91
C SER A 107 -2.56 27.95 0.97
N ALA A 108 -2.00 28.36 -0.17
CA ALA A 108 -2.72 29.21 -1.14
C ALA A 108 -3.98 28.54 -1.70
N LEU A 109 -3.89 27.24 -2.05
CA LEU A 109 -5.00 26.52 -2.66
C LEU A 109 -6.06 26.09 -1.65
N LEU A 110 -5.66 25.73 -0.42
CA LEU A 110 -6.58 25.35 0.65
C LEU A 110 -7.35 26.55 1.21
N ALA A 111 -6.77 27.73 1.19
CA ALA A 111 -7.47 28.97 1.56
C ALA A 111 -8.55 29.39 0.55
N ASP A 112 -8.54 28.84 -0.66
CA ASP A 112 -9.49 29.20 -1.73
C ASP A 112 -10.64 28.20 -1.82
N PRO A 113 -11.91 28.61 -1.57
CA PRO A 113 -13.06 27.70 -1.58
C PRO A 113 -13.32 27.00 -2.93
N GLY A 114 -12.85 27.58 -4.04
CA GLY A 114 -13.00 27.01 -5.39
C GLY A 114 -12.01 25.87 -5.68
N PHE A 115 -10.84 25.88 -5.02
CA PHE A 115 -9.81 24.87 -5.18
C PHE A 115 -9.80 23.83 -4.05
N CYS A 116 -10.02 24.25 -2.81
CA CYS A 116 -9.93 23.43 -1.61
C CYS A 116 -10.59 22.05 -1.74
N PRO A 117 -11.84 21.88 -2.25
CA PRO A 117 -12.47 20.56 -2.36
C PRO A 117 -11.82 19.62 -3.38
N ARG A 118 -10.90 20.10 -4.20
CA ARG A 118 -10.25 19.35 -5.29
C ARG A 118 -8.80 19.01 -4.99
N ILE A 119 -8.28 19.48 -3.86
CA ILE A 119 -6.88 19.27 -3.48
C ILE A 119 -6.67 17.87 -2.93
N VAL A 120 -5.57 17.26 -3.33
CA VAL A 120 -4.94 16.10 -2.69
C VAL A 120 -3.52 16.53 -2.35
N GLY A 121 -3.23 16.67 -1.07
CA GLY A 121 -1.92 17.14 -0.60
C GLY A 121 -0.92 15.98 -0.51
N TYR A 122 0.35 16.27 -0.75
CA TYR A 122 1.45 15.37 -0.38
C TYR A 122 2.22 16.01 0.77
N ALA A 123 2.18 15.34 1.94
CA ALA A 123 2.92 15.77 3.12
C ALA A 123 4.33 15.16 3.08
N PRO A 124 5.39 15.98 2.98
CA PRO A 124 6.76 15.50 3.10
C PRO A 124 7.09 15.17 4.56
N GLY A 125 8.06 14.37 4.72
CA GLY A 125 8.49 13.63 5.82
C GLY A 125 8.86 14.16 7.15
N ALA A 126 8.77 15.32 7.51
CA ALA A 126 9.10 15.81 8.86
C ALA A 126 7.82 16.11 9.68
N ILE A 127 6.82 15.21 9.60
CA ILE A 127 5.53 15.43 10.27
C ILE A 127 5.69 15.68 11.78
N PRO A 128 6.51 14.92 12.54
CA PRO A 128 6.71 15.24 13.97
C PRO A 128 7.36 16.59 14.22
N ASP A 129 8.24 17.05 13.33
CA ASP A 129 8.92 18.35 13.48
C ASP A 129 7.95 19.52 13.31
N LEU A 130 6.77 19.29 12.70
CA LEU A 130 5.72 20.31 12.54
C LEU A 130 4.91 20.55 13.81
N ALA A 131 5.07 19.72 14.85
CA ALA A 131 4.30 19.84 16.10
C ALA A 131 4.68 21.08 16.91
N GLU A 132 5.89 21.62 16.74
CA GLU A 132 6.34 22.84 17.44
C GLU A 132 5.77 24.10 16.80
N ASP A 133 5.50 24.10 15.48
CA ASP A 133 4.95 25.21 14.72
C ASP A 133 4.02 24.67 13.61
N GLU A 134 2.74 24.47 13.95
CA GLU A 134 1.78 23.88 13.02
C GLU A 134 1.58 24.80 11.81
N PRO A 135 1.93 24.36 10.58
CA PRO A 135 1.84 25.20 9.41
C PRO A 135 0.39 25.43 8.96
N GLU A 136 0.13 26.58 8.39
CA GLU A 136 -1.20 27.01 7.94
C GLU A 136 -1.90 25.97 7.04
N TRP A 137 -1.16 25.35 6.10
CA TRP A 137 -1.73 24.34 5.20
C TRP A 137 -2.29 23.12 5.94
N LEU A 138 -1.70 22.77 7.10
CA LEU A 138 -2.14 21.63 7.90
C LEU A 138 -3.46 21.98 8.62
N THR A 139 -3.53 23.17 9.22
CA THR A 139 -4.75 23.68 9.85
C THR A 139 -5.90 23.82 8.86
N LEU A 140 -5.65 24.42 7.69
CA LEU A 140 -6.64 24.57 6.61
C LEU A 140 -7.07 23.19 6.07
N GLY A 141 -6.12 22.30 5.82
CA GLY A 141 -6.38 20.95 5.32
C GLY A 141 -7.21 20.12 6.30
N ARG A 142 -6.93 20.20 7.60
CA ARG A 142 -7.71 19.55 8.64
C ARG A 142 -9.15 20.06 8.69
N ALA A 143 -9.32 21.38 8.69
CA ALA A 143 -10.65 21.99 8.70
C ALA A 143 -11.48 21.59 7.45
N ALA A 144 -10.85 21.50 6.29
CA ALA A 144 -11.47 21.10 5.04
C ALA A 144 -11.53 19.56 4.85
N ARG A 145 -10.95 18.78 5.73
CA ARG A 145 -10.77 17.31 5.58
C ARG A 145 -10.11 16.93 4.25
N THR A 146 -9.12 17.70 3.85
CA THR A 146 -8.40 17.50 2.59
C THR A 146 -7.67 16.16 2.60
N PRO A 147 -7.76 15.34 1.53
CA PRO A 147 -6.97 14.12 1.42
C PRO A 147 -5.47 14.43 1.39
N PHE A 148 -4.70 13.71 2.21
CA PHE A 148 -3.23 13.78 2.20
C PHE A 148 -2.60 12.42 1.93
N VAL A 149 -1.52 12.46 1.18
CA VAL A 149 -0.63 11.33 0.95
C VAL A 149 0.58 11.45 1.87
N VAL A 150 0.84 10.40 2.64
CA VAL A 150 2.03 10.23 3.50
C VAL A 150 2.78 8.97 3.11
N GLN A 151 4.05 8.83 3.53
CA GLN A 151 4.90 7.74 3.07
C GLN A 151 4.83 6.45 3.92
N SER A 152 4.32 6.53 5.14
CA SER A 152 4.36 5.40 6.09
C SER A 152 3.18 5.39 7.04
N GLU A 153 2.87 4.22 7.62
CA GLU A 153 1.86 4.13 8.70
C GLU A 153 2.25 4.96 9.95
N PRO A 154 3.53 4.99 10.38
CA PRO A 154 3.93 5.92 11.45
C PRO A 154 3.67 7.39 11.10
N ALA A 155 3.90 7.82 9.85
CA ALA A 155 3.61 9.19 9.42
C ALA A 155 2.09 9.48 9.44
N LYS A 156 1.26 8.52 9.02
CA LYS A 156 -0.19 8.62 9.16
C LYS A 156 -0.60 8.75 10.62
N HIS A 157 -0.07 7.88 11.48
CA HIS A 157 -0.37 7.92 12.91
C HIS A 157 0.07 9.25 13.55
N ALA A 158 1.21 9.81 13.14
CA ALA A 158 1.65 11.13 13.60
C ALA A 158 0.67 12.24 13.17
N MET A 159 0.17 12.24 11.94
CA MET A 159 -0.88 13.19 11.53
C MET A 159 -2.15 13.04 12.35
N GLU A 160 -2.57 11.82 12.62
CA GLU A 160 -3.78 11.53 13.42
C GLU A 160 -3.62 11.94 14.88
N SER A 161 -2.48 11.62 15.51
CA SER A 161 -2.27 11.77 16.95
C SER A 161 -1.76 13.14 17.39
N LEU A 162 -0.93 13.79 16.55
CA LEU A 162 -0.34 15.09 16.89
C LEU A 162 -1.22 16.27 16.41
N PHE A 163 -1.99 16.07 15.35
CA PHE A 163 -2.73 17.16 14.70
C PHE A 163 -4.24 16.91 14.63
N ASP A 164 -4.76 15.85 15.23
CA ASP A 164 -6.18 15.45 15.12
C ASP A 164 -6.66 15.37 13.67
N TYR A 165 -5.76 14.96 12.75
CA TYR A 165 -6.12 14.86 11.35
C TYR A 165 -7.03 13.65 11.12
N PRO A 166 -8.14 13.79 10.35
CA PRO A 166 -9.08 12.67 10.16
C PRO A 166 -8.41 11.48 9.46
N ALA A 167 -8.42 10.31 10.10
CA ALA A 167 -7.73 9.10 9.65
C ALA A 167 -8.11 8.65 8.23
N HIS A 168 -9.38 8.83 7.86
CA HIS A 168 -9.91 8.36 6.58
C HIS A 168 -9.44 9.17 5.35
N VAL A 169 -8.91 10.38 5.55
CA VAL A 169 -8.37 11.21 4.46
C VAL A 169 -6.85 11.20 4.41
N VAL A 170 -6.18 10.43 5.28
CA VAL A 170 -4.72 10.26 5.23
C VAL A 170 -4.39 8.92 4.59
N HIS A 171 -3.82 8.97 3.39
CA HIS A 171 -3.52 7.82 2.57
C HIS A 171 -2.02 7.48 2.63
N VAL A 172 -1.70 6.24 2.96
CA VAL A 172 -0.31 5.78 2.95
C VAL A 172 0.05 5.33 1.53
N VAL A 173 0.96 6.07 0.92
CA VAL A 173 1.62 5.70 -0.34
C VAL A 173 3.12 5.60 -0.04
N PRO A 174 3.69 4.39 -0.02
CA PRO A 174 5.12 4.21 0.28
C PRO A 174 6.01 5.08 -0.61
N PRO A 175 7.31 5.24 -0.27
CA PRO A 175 8.22 6.08 -1.05
C PRO A 175 8.12 5.83 -2.54
N ILE A 176 7.89 6.89 -3.32
CA ILE A 176 7.61 6.80 -4.75
C ILE A 176 8.92 6.60 -5.50
N VAL A 177 9.20 5.34 -5.83
CA VAL A 177 10.31 4.89 -6.68
C VAL A 177 9.70 4.11 -7.85
N PHE A 178 9.99 4.53 -9.08
CA PHE A 178 9.49 3.80 -10.25
C PHE A 178 10.37 2.58 -10.53
N HIS A 179 9.76 1.40 -10.45
CA HIS A 179 10.39 0.12 -10.79
C HIS A 179 9.33 -0.80 -11.39
N ASP A 180 9.52 -1.19 -12.64
CA ASP A 180 8.58 -2.04 -13.40
C ASP A 180 8.95 -3.53 -13.38
N GLY A 181 10.11 -3.87 -12.80
CA GLY A 181 10.57 -5.26 -12.68
C GLY A 181 11.14 -5.86 -13.97
N THR A 182 11.35 -5.06 -15.02
CA THR A 182 11.80 -5.55 -16.32
C THR A 182 13.32 -5.62 -16.47
N GLU A 183 14.07 -4.89 -15.64
CA GLU A 183 15.52 -4.81 -15.70
C GLU A 183 16.15 -5.96 -14.88
N ALA A 184 16.82 -6.88 -15.56
CA ALA A 184 17.69 -7.84 -14.90
C ALA A 184 18.95 -7.12 -14.35
N PRO A 185 19.39 -7.42 -13.13
CA PRO A 185 20.64 -6.86 -12.62
C PRO A 185 21.80 -7.25 -13.55
N PRO A 186 22.75 -6.34 -13.78
CA PRO A 186 23.93 -6.63 -14.61
C PRO A 186 24.75 -7.76 -14.00
N ALA A 187 25.50 -8.48 -14.85
CA ALA A 187 26.46 -9.46 -14.37
C ALA A 187 27.56 -8.76 -13.54
N ARG A 188 27.78 -9.25 -12.30
CA ARG A 188 28.75 -8.72 -11.36
C ARG A 188 29.99 -9.60 -11.32
N ASP A 189 31.17 -8.99 -11.17
CA ASP A 189 32.42 -9.73 -11.03
C ASP A 189 32.42 -10.52 -9.70
N PRO A 190 32.52 -11.85 -9.72
CA PRO A 190 32.53 -12.65 -8.52
C PRO A 190 33.78 -12.42 -7.65
N ALA A 191 34.88 -11.94 -8.22
CA ALA A 191 36.13 -11.67 -7.51
C ALA A 191 36.14 -10.32 -6.79
N LEU A 192 35.21 -9.45 -7.12
CA LEU A 192 35.11 -8.11 -6.53
C LEU A 192 33.88 -8.01 -5.62
N SER A 193 34.03 -7.29 -4.51
CA SER A 193 32.89 -6.85 -3.70
C SER A 193 32.80 -5.33 -3.78
N VAL A 194 31.73 -4.83 -4.36
CA VAL A 194 31.54 -3.40 -4.67
C VAL A 194 30.54 -2.80 -3.68
N LEU A 195 30.98 -1.84 -2.88
CA LEU A 195 30.14 -0.97 -2.06
C LEU A 195 29.77 0.27 -2.87
N CYS A 196 28.49 0.64 -2.90
CA CYS A 196 28.04 1.85 -3.59
C CYS A 196 27.42 2.85 -2.60
N TYR A 197 27.78 4.12 -2.75
CA TYR A 197 26.99 5.23 -2.24
C TYR A 197 26.42 6.04 -3.40
N SER A 198 25.14 6.41 -3.33
CA SER A 198 24.53 7.32 -4.30
C SER A 198 23.68 8.36 -3.57
N GLY A 199 24.01 9.63 -3.70
CA GLY A 199 23.23 10.70 -3.09
C GLY A 199 23.95 12.02 -2.89
N LYS A 200 23.31 12.90 -2.11
CA LYS A 200 23.89 14.19 -1.69
C LYS A 200 25.10 13.93 -0.82
N ILE A 201 26.11 14.79 -0.92
CA ILE A 201 27.22 14.82 0.03
C ILE A 201 26.76 15.62 1.25
N ASP A 202 26.50 14.91 2.32
CA ASP A 202 25.98 15.45 3.58
C ASP A 202 26.64 14.69 4.76
N LEU A 203 27.10 15.41 5.76
CA LEU A 203 27.73 14.83 6.96
C LEU A 203 26.82 13.77 7.60
N HIS A 204 25.53 14.07 7.72
CA HIS A 204 24.58 13.19 8.40
C HIS A 204 24.24 11.89 7.66
N TYR A 205 24.70 11.75 6.42
CA TYR A 205 24.60 10.49 5.67
C TYR A 205 25.82 9.60 5.85
N GLY A 206 26.61 9.83 6.91
CA GLY A 206 27.76 9.02 7.28
C GLY A 206 28.88 9.04 6.25
N ILE A 207 29.01 10.14 5.49
CA ILE A 207 30.05 10.27 4.45
C ILE A 207 31.45 10.42 5.08
N ASP A 208 31.54 11.02 6.23
CA ASP A 208 32.76 11.06 7.04
C ASP A 208 33.24 9.64 7.43
N TRP A 209 32.33 8.77 7.82
CA TRP A 209 32.63 7.35 8.07
C TRP A 209 33.01 6.62 6.80
N LEU A 210 32.32 6.91 5.69
CA LEU A 210 32.59 6.30 4.39
C LEU A 210 33.95 6.69 3.84
N ILE A 211 34.41 7.95 4.01
CA ILE A 211 35.78 8.39 3.66
C ILE A 211 36.80 7.58 4.46
N ASN A 212 36.62 7.44 5.77
CA ASN A 212 37.52 6.67 6.62
C ASN A 212 37.51 5.18 6.27
N LEU A 213 36.33 4.62 5.96
CA LEU A 213 36.20 3.24 5.46
C LEU A 213 36.96 3.05 4.14
N ALA A 214 36.82 4.00 3.19
CA ALA A 214 37.50 3.95 1.91
C ALA A 214 39.03 3.90 2.09
N ARG A 215 39.61 4.72 3.00
CA ARG A 215 41.02 4.68 3.31
C ARG A 215 41.47 3.33 3.90
N ARG A 216 40.66 2.72 4.76
CA ARG A 216 40.92 1.36 5.28
C ARG A 216 40.83 0.28 4.19
N MET A 217 39.94 0.43 3.24
CA MET A 217 39.79 -0.51 2.10
C MET A 217 41.01 -0.53 1.18
N ALA A 218 41.89 0.46 1.23
CA ALA A 218 43.13 0.49 0.43
C ALA A 218 44.02 -0.74 0.64
N GLY A 219 44.01 -1.36 1.83
CA GLY A 219 44.72 -2.59 2.13
C GLY A 219 43.92 -3.90 1.87
N GLU A 220 42.72 -3.80 1.35
CA GLU A 220 41.79 -4.92 1.24
C GLU A 220 41.62 -5.37 -0.22
N PRO A 221 42.30 -6.45 -0.67
CA PRO A 221 42.18 -6.92 -2.04
C PRO A 221 40.74 -7.34 -2.36
N GLY A 222 40.27 -6.99 -3.55
CA GLY A 222 38.92 -7.34 -4.02
C GLY A 222 37.79 -6.41 -3.55
N LEU A 223 38.04 -5.48 -2.61
CA LEU A 223 37.06 -4.48 -2.22
C LEU A 223 37.12 -3.22 -3.10
N ARG A 224 35.96 -2.70 -3.50
CA ARG A 224 35.83 -1.48 -4.32
C ARG A 224 34.75 -0.58 -3.74
N LEU A 225 34.92 0.73 -3.90
CA LEU A 225 33.92 1.75 -3.57
C LEU A 225 33.50 2.48 -4.84
N SER A 226 32.19 2.51 -5.12
CA SER A 226 31.58 3.34 -6.15
C SER A 226 30.86 4.52 -5.48
N LEU A 227 31.40 5.73 -5.63
CA LEU A 227 30.84 6.95 -5.04
C LEU A 227 30.14 7.76 -6.13
N ILE A 228 28.82 7.74 -6.15
CA ILE A 228 27.97 8.54 -7.05
C ILE A 228 27.53 9.79 -6.29
N ALA A 229 28.35 10.84 -6.39
CA ALA A 229 28.18 12.07 -5.63
C ALA A 229 27.20 13.03 -6.30
N GLY A 230 26.14 13.36 -5.58
CA GLY A 230 25.22 14.45 -5.90
C GLY A 230 25.74 15.81 -5.44
N LYS A 231 24.82 16.76 -5.17
CA LYS A 231 25.17 18.09 -4.69
C LYS A 231 25.70 18.07 -3.25
N ASP A 232 26.62 18.98 -2.95
CA ASP A 232 27.09 19.26 -1.59
C ASP A 232 25.98 19.99 -0.82
N THR A 233 25.61 19.48 0.37
CA THR A 233 24.52 20.00 1.18
C THR A 233 25.08 20.60 2.48
N TRP A 234 24.64 21.80 2.82
CA TRP A 234 25.05 22.49 4.04
C TRP A 234 26.55 22.81 4.14
N ARG A 235 27.26 22.98 3.01
CA ARG A 235 28.71 23.31 2.97
C ARG A 235 29.10 24.45 3.92
N PRO A 236 28.37 25.58 4.00
CA PRO A 236 28.72 26.65 4.94
C PRO A 236 28.58 26.24 6.42
N ARG A 237 27.68 25.26 6.71
CA ARG A 237 27.42 24.81 8.08
C ARG A 237 28.47 23.83 8.60
N TYR A 238 29.09 23.06 7.70
CA TYR A 238 30.04 22.00 8.05
C TYR A 238 31.36 22.14 7.28
N PRO A 239 32.11 23.25 7.48
CA PRO A 239 33.31 23.57 6.67
C PRO A 239 34.42 22.56 6.84
N GLU A 240 34.59 21.95 8.03
CA GLU A 240 35.65 20.96 8.29
C GLU A 240 35.37 19.64 7.55
N PHE A 241 34.17 19.16 7.60
CA PHE A 241 33.74 17.99 6.83
C PHE A 241 33.99 18.18 5.32
N PHE A 242 33.65 19.33 4.78
CA PHE A 242 33.88 19.59 3.35
C PHE A 242 35.34 19.80 2.98
N ARG A 243 36.19 20.32 3.88
CA ARG A 243 37.62 20.30 3.67
C ARG A 243 38.19 18.88 3.56
N GLU A 244 37.73 17.96 4.39
CA GLU A 244 38.08 16.55 4.31
C GLU A 244 37.57 15.89 3.04
N MET A 245 36.32 16.15 2.66
CA MET A 245 35.74 15.64 1.41
C MET A 245 36.48 16.13 0.18
N ASP A 246 36.90 17.42 0.15
CA ASP A 246 37.69 17.98 -0.95
C ASP A 246 39.11 17.38 -0.99
N ALA A 247 39.72 17.14 0.16
CA ALA A 247 41.00 16.42 0.25
C ALA A 247 40.86 14.99 -0.28
N PHE A 248 39.79 14.28 0.08
CA PHE A 248 39.51 12.95 -0.42
C PHE A 248 39.26 12.90 -1.94
N ARG A 249 38.53 13.88 -2.48
CA ARG A 249 38.38 14.06 -3.95
C ARG A 249 39.74 14.24 -4.63
N ALA A 250 40.62 15.04 -4.04
CA ALA A 250 41.98 15.26 -4.55
C ALA A 250 42.86 13.97 -4.45
N GLU A 251 42.71 13.17 -3.41
CA GLU A 251 43.34 11.86 -3.29
C GLU A 251 42.93 10.93 -4.43
N ILE A 252 41.63 10.86 -4.73
CA ILE A 252 41.08 10.04 -5.83
C ILE A 252 41.62 10.53 -7.18
N ALA A 253 41.57 11.83 -7.45
CA ALA A 253 42.06 12.43 -8.69
C ALA A 253 43.56 12.22 -8.89
N ALA A 254 44.33 12.16 -7.82
CA ALA A 254 45.77 11.88 -7.84
C ALA A 254 46.12 10.36 -7.91
N GLY A 255 45.10 9.48 -8.03
CA GLY A 255 45.29 8.02 -8.10
C GLY A 255 45.72 7.37 -6.78
N ARG A 256 45.69 8.10 -5.65
CA ARG A 256 46.03 7.54 -4.33
C ARG A 256 44.97 6.62 -3.74
N GLN A 257 43.78 6.61 -4.34
CA GLN A 257 42.68 5.73 -3.94
C GLN A 257 42.19 4.88 -5.16
N PRO A 258 42.99 3.95 -5.68
CA PRO A 258 42.73 3.25 -6.94
C PRO A 258 41.53 2.29 -6.87
N HIS A 259 41.05 1.97 -5.67
CA HIS A 259 39.91 1.14 -5.39
C HIS A 259 38.58 1.97 -5.30
N VAL A 260 38.67 3.30 -5.41
CA VAL A 260 37.54 4.21 -5.34
C VAL A 260 37.23 4.80 -6.73
N ALA A 261 36.02 4.59 -7.22
CA ALA A 261 35.50 5.24 -8.42
C ALA A 261 34.56 6.37 -8.00
N LEU A 262 34.86 7.61 -8.41
CA LEU A 262 34.03 8.78 -8.15
C LEU A 262 33.33 9.19 -9.46
N ALA A 263 32.00 9.29 -9.41
CA ALA A 263 31.19 9.84 -10.47
C ALA A 263 30.35 11.02 -9.95
N THR A 264 30.28 12.09 -10.73
CA THR A 264 29.55 13.31 -10.37
C THR A 264 28.70 13.77 -11.55
N GLY A 265 27.55 14.42 -11.29
CA GLY A 265 26.71 15.01 -12.35
C GLY A 265 26.07 14.01 -13.30
N LEU A 266 25.91 12.75 -12.89
CA LEU A 266 25.30 11.75 -13.75
C LEU A 266 23.78 12.00 -13.92
N PRO A 267 23.23 11.86 -15.16
CA PRO A 267 21.81 11.71 -15.36
C PRO A 267 21.24 10.56 -14.52
N HIS A 268 19.96 10.68 -14.09
CA HIS A 268 19.34 9.74 -13.17
C HIS A 268 19.40 8.28 -13.65
N ALA A 269 19.11 8.04 -14.95
CA ALA A 269 19.18 6.71 -15.53
C ALA A 269 20.60 6.10 -15.48
N GLN A 270 21.63 6.90 -15.74
CA GLN A 270 23.03 6.46 -15.65
C GLN A 270 23.45 6.21 -14.20
N ALA A 271 23.01 7.06 -13.27
CA ALA A 271 23.26 6.83 -11.84
C ALA A 271 22.62 5.51 -11.37
N LYS A 272 21.37 5.24 -11.79
CA LYS A 272 20.65 3.98 -11.49
C LYS A 272 21.38 2.77 -12.08
N ALA A 273 21.81 2.84 -13.35
CA ALA A 273 22.58 1.77 -13.98
C ALA A 273 23.87 1.49 -13.22
N LYS A 274 24.59 2.56 -12.84
CA LYS A 274 25.84 2.42 -12.08
C LYS A 274 25.62 1.90 -10.63
N MET A 275 24.51 2.23 -9.99
CA MET A 275 24.13 1.63 -8.70
C MET A 275 23.94 0.12 -8.82
N ALA A 276 23.33 -0.36 -9.90
CA ALA A 276 23.04 -1.77 -10.11
C ALA A 276 24.30 -2.64 -10.30
N GLU A 277 25.46 -2.04 -10.63
CA GLU A 277 26.75 -2.74 -10.73
C GLU A 277 27.30 -3.16 -9.34
N ALA A 278 26.79 -2.58 -8.25
CA ALA A 278 27.29 -2.84 -6.90
C ALA A 278 26.63 -4.06 -6.24
N ASP A 279 27.34 -4.64 -5.27
CA ASP A 279 26.84 -5.75 -4.45
C ASP A 279 26.18 -5.23 -3.17
N PHE A 280 26.76 -4.21 -2.58
CA PHE A 280 26.32 -3.60 -1.32
C PHE A 280 26.08 -2.10 -1.48
N ALA A 281 25.19 -1.56 -0.68
CA ALA A 281 24.90 -0.13 -0.64
C ALA A 281 25.22 0.45 0.75
N TRP A 282 25.89 1.60 0.76
CA TRP A 282 26.07 2.38 1.97
C TRP A 282 24.79 3.18 2.26
N CYS A 283 24.08 2.77 3.30
CA CYS A 283 22.87 3.45 3.76
C CYS A 283 22.96 3.83 5.25
N LEU A 284 24.15 3.79 5.85
CA LEU A 284 24.38 4.22 7.24
C LEU A 284 24.26 5.74 7.36
N ARG A 285 23.64 6.17 8.46
CA ARG A 285 23.39 7.58 8.78
C ARG A 285 23.75 7.86 10.23
N HIS A 286 24.01 9.14 10.55
CA HIS A 286 24.16 9.57 11.95
C HIS A 286 22.86 9.35 12.74
N ALA A 287 22.98 9.12 14.06
CA ALA A 287 21.89 8.74 14.97
C ALA A 287 20.69 9.69 14.96
N ARG A 288 20.85 10.96 14.56
CA ARG A 288 19.72 11.89 14.41
C ARG A 288 18.64 11.41 13.41
N TYR A 289 18.96 10.42 12.59
CA TYR A 289 18.02 9.80 11.65
C TYR A 289 17.48 8.45 12.12
N ASP A 290 17.80 8.00 13.33
CA ASP A 290 17.33 6.70 13.85
C ASP A 290 15.87 6.73 14.24
N ASP A 291 15.36 7.89 14.65
CA ASP A 291 13.94 8.09 15.04
C ASP A 291 13.05 8.57 13.88
N VAL A 292 13.57 8.62 12.63
CA VAL A 292 12.73 9.02 11.50
C VAL A 292 11.68 7.95 11.19
N ILE A 293 10.47 8.43 10.95
CA ILE A 293 9.30 7.59 10.64
C ILE A 293 9.14 7.31 9.14
N GLU A 294 10.11 7.72 8.34
CA GLU A 294 10.07 7.62 6.88
C GLU A 294 11.12 6.67 6.32
N ILE A 295 10.67 5.87 5.36
CA ILE A 295 11.55 4.99 4.60
C ILE A 295 12.34 5.83 3.59
N SER A 296 13.66 5.68 3.61
CA SER A 296 14.52 6.34 2.64
C SER A 296 14.28 5.82 1.21
N THR A 297 14.03 6.74 0.26
CA THR A 297 13.92 6.39 -1.16
C THR A 297 15.17 5.67 -1.68
N LYS A 298 16.36 6.02 -1.19
CA LYS A 298 17.62 5.37 -1.56
C LYS A 298 17.68 3.90 -1.18
N ILE A 299 17.16 3.55 -0.01
CA ILE A 299 17.07 2.15 0.41
C ILE A 299 16.20 1.37 -0.58
N VAL A 300 15.05 1.94 -0.98
CA VAL A 300 14.15 1.30 -1.95
C VAL A 300 14.80 1.21 -3.33
N GLU A 301 15.48 2.26 -3.79
CA GLU A 301 16.20 2.26 -5.08
C GLU A 301 17.27 1.16 -5.12
N PHE A 302 18.07 0.99 -4.06
CA PHE A 302 19.05 -0.09 -3.98
C PHE A 302 18.39 -1.47 -3.96
N CYS A 303 17.33 -1.66 -3.17
CA CYS A 303 16.59 -2.94 -3.17
C CYS A 303 16.06 -3.28 -4.56
N THR A 304 15.50 -2.30 -5.28
CA THR A 304 14.96 -2.51 -6.64
C THR A 304 16.07 -2.77 -7.66
N ALA A 305 17.29 -2.30 -7.42
CA ALA A 305 18.48 -2.59 -8.22
C ALA A 305 19.16 -3.92 -7.85
N GLY A 306 18.62 -4.67 -6.88
CA GLY A 306 19.21 -5.94 -6.42
C GLY A 306 20.53 -5.74 -5.64
N VAL A 307 20.72 -4.59 -4.99
CA VAL A 307 21.90 -4.23 -4.22
C VAL A 307 21.59 -4.29 -2.73
N VAL A 308 22.39 -5.00 -1.95
CA VAL A 308 22.14 -5.27 -0.54
C VAL A 308 22.49 -4.04 0.32
N PRO A 309 21.52 -3.35 0.95
CA PRO A 309 21.80 -2.18 1.77
C PRO A 309 22.40 -2.55 3.14
N ILE A 310 23.45 -1.86 3.55
CA ILE A 310 23.98 -1.86 4.92
C ILE A 310 23.31 -0.71 5.66
N LEU A 311 22.59 -1.00 6.75
CA LEU A 311 21.62 -0.12 7.38
C LEU A 311 21.90 0.07 8.87
N ASN A 312 21.52 1.22 9.43
CA ASN A 312 21.44 1.37 10.89
C ASN A 312 20.47 0.34 11.46
N ASP A 313 20.80 -0.19 12.61
CA ASP A 313 19.92 -1.09 13.38
C ASP A 313 18.83 -0.26 14.09
N THR A 314 17.74 0.00 13.39
CA THR A 314 16.60 0.77 13.89
C THR A 314 15.30 -0.04 13.83
N ALA A 315 14.31 0.34 14.63
CA ALA A 315 12.99 -0.31 14.61
C ALA A 315 12.34 -0.26 13.21
N LEU A 316 12.50 0.84 12.47
CA LEU A 316 11.96 1.00 11.12
C LEU A 316 12.65 0.04 10.13
N ASN A 317 13.97 -0.07 10.18
CA ASN A 317 14.73 -0.98 9.31
C ASN A 317 14.44 -2.45 9.65
N ARG A 318 14.32 -2.81 10.94
CA ARG A 318 13.87 -4.13 11.37
C ARG A 318 12.46 -4.46 10.89
N ALA A 319 11.52 -3.52 10.97
CA ALA A 319 10.15 -3.70 10.47
C ALA A 319 10.12 -3.94 8.94
N LEU A 320 11.02 -3.30 8.19
CA LEU A 320 11.09 -3.42 6.74
C LEU A 320 11.80 -4.70 6.29
N PHE A 321 12.96 -5.00 6.89
CA PHE A 321 13.85 -6.09 6.48
C PHE A 321 13.74 -7.36 7.33
N GLY A 322 13.13 -7.30 8.51
CA GLY A 322 13.07 -8.38 9.51
C GLY A 322 14.24 -8.33 10.48
N ASP A 323 14.02 -8.88 11.68
CA ASP A 323 15.01 -8.87 12.77
C ASP A 323 16.28 -9.66 12.42
N GLU A 324 16.18 -10.64 11.52
CA GLU A 324 17.28 -11.52 11.09
C GLU A 324 18.05 -10.99 9.87
N TYR A 325 17.79 -9.75 9.44
CA TYR A 325 18.52 -9.18 8.32
C TYR A 325 20.00 -8.98 8.68
N PRO A 326 20.96 -9.61 7.97
CA PRO A 326 22.34 -9.72 8.46
C PRO A 326 23.18 -8.46 8.33
N TYR A 327 22.68 -7.42 7.65
CA TYR A 327 23.41 -6.18 7.38
C TYR A 327 22.84 -4.97 8.13
N LEU A 328 22.31 -5.21 9.34
CA LEU A 328 21.99 -4.19 10.32
C LEU A 328 23.24 -3.87 11.16
N VAL A 329 23.51 -2.60 11.36
CA VAL A 329 24.69 -2.10 12.08
C VAL A 329 24.26 -1.21 13.24
N ASP A 330 24.63 -1.61 14.44
CA ASP A 330 24.64 -0.68 15.57
C ASP A 330 25.80 0.33 15.37
N ILE A 331 25.43 1.55 15.04
CA ILE A 331 26.40 2.63 14.75
C ILE A 331 27.16 3.14 15.98
N LEU A 332 26.70 2.79 17.20
CA LEU A 332 27.36 3.11 18.46
C LEU A 332 28.35 2.02 18.89
N ALA A 333 28.41 0.89 18.18
CA ALA A 333 29.31 -0.21 18.49
C ALA A 333 30.78 0.16 18.17
N GLU A 334 31.69 -0.48 18.90
CA GLU A 334 33.12 -0.37 18.61
C GLU A 334 33.42 -0.89 17.19
N ASP A 335 34.30 -0.13 16.48
CA ASP A 335 34.79 -0.43 15.14
C ASP A 335 33.72 -0.84 14.08
N VAL A 336 32.74 0.06 13.87
CA VAL A 336 31.75 -0.05 12.80
C VAL A 336 32.41 -0.33 11.43
N GLN A 337 33.56 0.24 11.15
CA GLN A 337 34.24 0.07 9.87
C GLN A 337 34.77 -1.36 9.68
N ALA A 338 35.32 -2.01 10.71
CA ALA A 338 35.72 -3.42 10.62
C ALA A 338 34.53 -4.34 10.38
N ARG A 339 33.37 -4.04 11.02
CA ARG A 339 32.13 -4.76 10.78
C ARG A 339 31.67 -4.64 9.33
N VAL A 340 31.68 -3.43 8.77
CA VAL A 340 31.32 -3.21 7.36
C VAL A 340 32.27 -3.94 6.42
N ILE A 341 33.60 -3.92 6.67
CA ILE A 341 34.59 -4.69 5.88
C ILE A 341 34.26 -6.20 5.94
N ALA A 342 33.94 -6.73 7.11
CA ALA A 342 33.55 -8.13 7.25
C ALA A 342 32.25 -8.45 6.47
N MET A 343 31.26 -7.53 6.47
CA MET A 343 30.06 -7.64 5.67
C MET A 343 30.36 -7.65 4.17
N LEU A 344 31.22 -6.78 3.68
CA LEU A 344 31.63 -6.76 2.27
C LEU A 344 32.32 -8.06 1.83
N ARG A 345 33.08 -8.68 2.72
CA ARG A 345 33.73 -9.99 2.47
C ARG A 345 32.77 -11.17 2.50
N SER A 346 31.55 -10.98 2.98
CA SER A 346 30.52 -12.03 3.05
C SER A 346 29.78 -12.24 1.72
N LYS A 347 30.12 -11.53 0.64
CA LYS A 347 29.54 -11.74 -0.69
C LYS A 347 29.58 -13.23 -1.08
N GLY A 348 28.46 -13.77 -1.56
CA GLY A 348 28.30 -15.18 -1.92
C GLY A 348 28.15 -16.14 -0.74
N SER A 349 28.09 -15.65 0.51
CA SER A 349 27.79 -16.47 1.68
C SER A 349 26.28 -16.69 1.84
N PRO A 350 25.85 -17.67 2.65
CA PRO A 350 24.43 -17.84 2.99
C PRO A 350 23.76 -16.59 3.56
N ALA A 351 24.51 -15.75 4.30
CA ALA A 351 24.00 -14.49 4.80
C ALA A 351 23.72 -13.49 3.68
N HIS A 352 24.59 -13.43 2.67
CA HIS A 352 24.38 -12.59 1.49
C HIS A 352 23.17 -13.09 0.66
N ASP A 353 23.04 -14.40 0.46
CA ASP A 353 21.90 -14.98 -0.27
C ASP A 353 20.59 -14.72 0.46
N HIS A 354 20.59 -14.84 1.81
CA HIS A 354 19.44 -14.48 2.63
C HIS A 354 19.05 -13.00 2.44
N ALA A 355 20.04 -12.09 2.44
CA ALA A 355 19.77 -10.67 2.21
C ALA A 355 19.24 -10.40 0.80
N LEU A 356 19.77 -11.04 -0.24
CA LEU A 356 19.25 -10.93 -1.61
C LEU A 356 17.79 -11.36 -1.72
N ALA A 357 17.42 -12.47 -1.09
CA ALA A 357 16.03 -12.92 -1.03
C ALA A 357 15.15 -11.90 -0.28
N ARG A 358 15.68 -11.30 0.80
CA ARG A 358 14.94 -10.32 1.59
C ARG A 358 14.73 -9.00 0.85
N ILE A 359 15.76 -8.46 0.18
CA ILE A 359 15.60 -7.24 -0.62
C ILE A 359 14.64 -7.44 -1.80
N ALA A 360 14.60 -8.63 -2.41
CA ALA A 360 13.60 -8.93 -3.44
C ALA A 360 12.17 -8.86 -2.90
N GLN A 361 11.93 -9.37 -1.69
CA GLN A 361 10.64 -9.23 -1.01
C GLN A 361 10.32 -7.76 -0.70
N VAL A 362 11.30 -6.98 -0.23
CA VAL A 362 11.13 -5.55 0.01
C VAL A 362 10.80 -4.84 -1.31
N ALA A 363 11.60 -5.03 -2.38
CA ALA A 363 11.38 -4.43 -3.68
C ALA A 363 9.96 -4.71 -4.24
N SER A 364 9.44 -5.93 -4.04
CA SER A 364 8.10 -6.29 -4.49
C SER A 364 6.98 -5.44 -3.87
N ARG A 365 7.20 -4.91 -2.65
CA ARG A 365 6.24 -4.01 -1.97
C ARG A 365 6.17 -2.63 -2.63
N PHE A 366 7.24 -2.23 -3.34
CA PHE A 366 7.39 -0.94 -4.00
C PHE A 366 7.26 -1.03 -5.52
N SER A 367 6.64 -2.09 -6.05
CA SER A 367 6.42 -2.21 -7.49
C SER A 367 5.58 -1.05 -8.03
N ALA A 368 5.89 -0.59 -9.25
CA ALA A 368 5.22 0.55 -9.88
C ALA A 368 3.70 0.38 -9.93
N ARG A 369 3.20 -0.83 -10.18
CA ARG A 369 1.75 -1.12 -10.18
C ARG A 369 1.11 -0.91 -8.81
N ARG A 370 1.75 -1.36 -7.73
CA ARG A 370 1.25 -1.17 -6.36
C ARG A 370 1.20 0.29 -5.98
N LEU A 371 2.30 1.00 -6.24
CA LEU A 371 2.38 2.43 -5.96
C LEU A 371 1.38 3.23 -6.78
N ALA A 372 1.21 2.91 -8.08
CA ALA A 372 0.21 3.55 -8.92
C ALA A 372 -1.22 3.28 -8.41
N GLY A 373 -1.51 2.04 -7.99
CA GLY A 373 -2.81 1.70 -7.38
C GLY A 373 -3.08 2.52 -6.12
N ALA A 374 -2.12 2.58 -5.19
CA ALA A 374 -2.24 3.35 -3.95
C ALA A 374 -2.39 4.86 -4.22
N LEU A 375 -1.56 5.41 -5.10
CA LEU A 375 -1.64 6.82 -5.49
C LEU A 375 -2.96 7.15 -6.20
N GLY A 376 -3.41 6.26 -7.08
CA GLY A 376 -4.69 6.39 -7.76
C GLY A 376 -5.89 6.39 -6.81
N ARG A 377 -5.86 5.60 -5.73
CA ARG A 377 -6.89 5.66 -4.68
C ARG A 377 -6.88 7.01 -3.96
N ALA A 378 -5.72 7.48 -3.56
CA ALA A 378 -5.59 8.77 -2.88
C ALA A 378 -6.12 9.92 -3.74
N ILE A 379 -5.84 9.91 -5.05
CA ILE A 379 -6.24 10.98 -5.99
C ILE A 379 -7.72 10.93 -6.33
N ARG A 380 -8.26 9.75 -6.59
CA ARG A 380 -9.69 9.65 -6.86
C ARG A 380 -10.51 10.05 -5.65
N GLY A 381 -9.92 9.90 -4.47
CA GLY A 381 -10.64 9.96 -3.22
C GLY A 381 -11.70 8.84 -3.20
N HIS A 382 -12.46 8.76 -2.17
CA HIS A 382 -13.84 8.30 -2.32
C HIS A 382 -14.50 9.44 -3.10
N ASP A 383 -14.56 9.33 -4.44
CA ASP A 383 -15.37 10.23 -5.24
C ASP A 383 -16.74 10.14 -4.60
N GLY A 384 -16.90 11.08 -3.66
CA GLY A 384 -18.17 11.23 -3.01
C GLY A 384 -19.14 11.29 -4.16
N LEU A 385 -19.88 10.26 -4.35
CA LEU A 385 -21.24 10.48 -4.64
C LEU A 385 -21.59 11.73 -3.86
N ALA A 386 -22.16 12.74 -4.51
CA ALA A 386 -22.99 13.70 -3.82
C ALA A 386 -24.05 12.84 -3.15
N ALA A 387 -23.61 12.16 -2.09
CA ALA A 387 -24.37 11.15 -1.41
C ALA A 387 -25.49 11.91 -0.75
N THR A 388 -26.70 11.54 -1.07
CA THR A 388 -27.83 11.79 -0.18
C THR A 388 -27.31 11.53 1.24
N PRO A 389 -27.34 12.51 2.15
CA PRO A 389 -26.80 12.34 3.49
C PRO A 389 -27.28 11.02 4.08
N LEU A 390 -26.39 10.24 4.68
CA LEU A 390 -26.74 8.95 5.27
C LEU A 390 -27.82 9.10 6.36
N THR A 391 -27.81 10.25 6.99
CA THR A 391 -28.84 10.63 7.98
C THR A 391 -29.01 12.16 7.99
N VAL A 392 -30.23 12.60 8.22
CA VAL A 392 -30.59 14.00 8.42
C VAL A 392 -30.64 14.35 9.92
N VAL A 393 -30.48 13.36 10.79
CA VAL A 393 -30.47 13.51 12.25
C VAL A 393 -29.07 13.22 12.77
N PRO A 394 -28.49 14.07 13.66
CA PRO A 394 -27.23 13.78 14.27
C PRO A 394 -27.21 12.40 14.92
N ARG A 395 -26.15 11.64 14.72
CA ARG A 395 -25.95 10.30 15.26
C ARG A 395 -24.59 10.18 15.92
N HIS A 396 -24.56 9.58 17.11
CA HIS A 396 -23.32 9.23 17.79
C HIS A 396 -23.22 7.72 17.93
N VAL A 397 -22.29 7.10 17.19
CA VAL A 397 -22.08 5.65 17.20
C VAL A 397 -20.79 5.32 17.96
N LEU A 398 -20.90 4.50 19.00
CA LEU A 398 -19.77 3.91 19.72
C LEU A 398 -19.42 2.56 19.07
N VAL A 399 -18.24 2.44 18.51
CA VAL A 399 -17.75 1.20 17.90
C VAL A 399 -16.88 0.46 18.91
N ALA A 400 -17.34 -0.69 19.38
CA ALA A 400 -16.63 -1.57 20.30
C ALA A 400 -16.01 -2.75 19.54
N THR A 401 -14.67 -2.77 19.39
CA THR A 401 -13.98 -3.82 18.62
C THR A 401 -12.56 -4.07 19.11
N HIS A 402 -12.09 -5.32 18.92
CA HIS A 402 -10.68 -5.69 19.10
C HIS A 402 -9.91 -5.66 17.76
N ASP A 403 -10.62 -5.77 16.63
CA ASP A 403 -10.03 -5.78 15.28
C ASP A 403 -10.99 -5.10 14.29
N ALA A 404 -10.57 -3.99 13.72
CA ALA A 404 -11.36 -3.20 12.77
C ALA A 404 -11.06 -3.53 11.31
N LYS A 405 -10.31 -4.60 11.00
CA LYS A 405 -9.84 -4.90 9.63
C LYS A 405 -10.97 -4.98 8.59
N PHE A 406 -12.13 -5.54 8.96
CA PHE A 406 -13.29 -5.63 8.07
C PHE A 406 -14.19 -4.40 8.14
N LEU A 407 -13.97 -3.52 9.11
CA LEU A 407 -14.82 -2.37 9.36
C LEU A 407 -14.22 -1.06 8.84
N ARG A 408 -12.90 -1.02 8.60
CA ARG A 408 -12.18 0.21 8.25
C ARG A 408 -12.83 0.99 7.09
N PRO A 409 -13.18 0.41 5.93
CA PRO A 409 -13.84 1.15 4.86
C PRO A 409 -15.19 1.74 5.26
N PHE A 410 -15.95 1.04 6.13
CA PHE A 410 -17.20 1.56 6.68
C PHE A 410 -16.95 2.76 7.59
N LEU A 411 -15.97 2.67 8.49
CA LEU A 411 -15.59 3.79 9.37
C LEU A 411 -15.16 5.00 8.56
N ASP A 412 -14.30 4.80 7.56
CA ASP A 412 -13.84 5.85 6.66
C ASP A 412 -15.03 6.52 5.93
N ARG A 413 -15.99 5.73 5.47
CA ARG A 413 -17.19 6.23 4.80
C ARG A 413 -18.10 7.02 5.72
N VAL A 414 -18.29 6.54 6.96
CA VAL A 414 -19.21 7.15 7.94
C VAL A 414 -18.61 8.40 8.59
N GLN A 415 -17.30 8.41 8.85
CA GLN A 415 -16.60 9.59 9.37
C GLN A 415 -16.64 10.78 8.41
N ALA A 416 -16.84 10.53 7.11
CA ALA A 416 -17.04 11.59 6.11
C ALA A 416 -18.41 12.28 6.22
N GLU A 417 -19.35 11.74 7.00
CA GLU A 417 -20.71 12.28 7.12
C GLU A 417 -20.77 13.35 8.22
N PRO A 418 -21.19 14.59 7.89
CA PRO A 418 -21.20 15.71 8.85
C PRO A 418 -22.12 15.46 10.06
N MET A 419 -23.16 14.65 9.90
CA MET A 419 -24.17 14.36 10.91
C MET A 419 -23.88 13.11 11.71
N VAL A 420 -22.70 12.49 11.55
CA VAL A 420 -22.33 11.26 12.25
C VAL A 420 -21.03 11.48 13.04
N ARG A 421 -21.10 11.22 14.31
CA ARG A 421 -19.93 11.16 15.20
C ARG A 421 -19.61 9.69 15.49
N ILE A 422 -18.36 9.30 15.32
CA ILE A 422 -17.85 7.97 15.72
C ILE A 422 -16.96 8.13 16.95
N SER A 423 -17.17 7.29 17.94
CA SER A 423 -16.22 7.07 19.03
C SER A 423 -15.83 5.60 19.07
N HIS A 424 -14.65 5.31 19.59
CA HIS A 424 -14.09 3.97 19.60
C HIS A 424 -13.89 3.47 21.04
N GLU A 425 -14.40 2.27 21.31
CA GLU A 425 -14.05 1.49 22.47
C GLU A 425 -13.14 0.34 22.06
N ARG A 426 -11.86 0.47 22.39
CA ARG A 426 -10.85 -0.52 22.01
C ARG A 426 -10.89 -1.73 22.95
N TRP A 427 -10.91 -2.91 22.38
CA TRP A 427 -10.68 -4.18 23.06
C TRP A 427 -9.27 -4.69 22.72
N ALA A 428 -8.51 -5.10 23.76
CA ALA A 428 -7.14 -5.58 23.58
C ALA A 428 -7.08 -6.97 22.93
N SER A 429 -8.17 -7.74 23.10
CA SER A 429 -8.35 -9.06 22.49
C SER A 429 -9.85 -9.39 22.40
N THR A 430 -10.17 -10.57 21.87
CA THR A 430 -11.55 -11.12 21.85
C THR A 430 -12.20 -11.21 23.23
N THR A 431 -11.39 -11.23 24.31
CA THR A 431 -11.86 -11.45 25.70
C THR A 431 -11.55 -10.32 26.67
N LYS A 432 -10.71 -9.36 26.30
CA LYS A 432 -10.24 -8.32 27.24
C LYS A 432 -10.44 -6.92 26.67
N PRO A 433 -11.13 -6.01 27.37
CA PRO A 433 -11.14 -4.60 27.01
C PRO A 433 -9.76 -3.97 27.26
N ALA A 434 -9.41 -2.94 26.49
CA ALA A 434 -8.18 -2.16 26.70
C ALA A 434 -8.28 -1.18 27.89
N GLY A 435 -9.49 -0.86 28.31
CA GLY A 435 -9.83 -0.04 29.48
C GLY A 435 -11.14 -0.50 30.07
N LYS A 436 -11.73 0.28 31.02
CA LYS A 436 -13.06 -0.03 31.57
C LYS A 436 -14.12 0.28 30.49
N PRO A 437 -14.91 -0.69 30.03
CA PRO A 437 -15.97 -0.44 29.07
C PRO A 437 -16.99 0.56 29.61
N HIS A 438 -17.44 1.48 28.75
CA HIS A 438 -18.37 2.53 29.15
C HIS A 438 -19.15 3.07 27.95
N VAL A 439 -20.45 3.29 28.10
CA VAL A 439 -21.28 3.93 27.06
C VAL A 439 -21.58 5.38 27.48
N PRO A 440 -20.97 6.37 26.80
CA PRO A 440 -21.27 7.79 27.06
C PRO A 440 -22.75 8.11 26.92
N ALA A 441 -23.21 9.14 27.68
CA ALA A 441 -24.62 9.49 27.73
C ALA A 441 -25.21 9.99 26.40
N ASP A 442 -24.37 10.54 25.52
CA ASP A 442 -24.71 11.07 24.20
C ASP A 442 -24.62 10.05 23.08
N VAL A 443 -24.31 8.78 23.37
CA VAL A 443 -24.25 7.70 22.37
C VAL A 443 -25.66 7.21 22.05
N ASP A 444 -26.03 7.26 20.76
CA ASP A 444 -27.31 6.73 20.25
C ASP A 444 -27.24 5.23 19.98
N THR A 445 -26.11 4.78 19.42
CA THR A 445 -25.91 3.42 18.95
C THR A 445 -24.58 2.87 19.41
N VAL A 446 -24.60 1.68 20.00
CA VAL A 446 -23.41 0.88 20.25
C VAL A 446 -23.31 -0.16 19.14
N PHE A 447 -22.19 -0.20 18.44
CA PHE A 447 -21.91 -1.19 17.40
C PHE A 447 -20.77 -2.10 17.85
N CYS A 448 -21.09 -3.35 18.16
CA CYS A 448 -20.12 -4.38 18.46
C CYS A 448 -19.69 -5.10 17.18
N GLU A 449 -18.53 -4.76 16.66
CA GLU A 449 -17.89 -5.53 15.58
C GLU A 449 -17.22 -6.75 16.20
N TRP A 450 -17.50 -7.94 15.67
CA TRP A 450 -17.30 -9.27 16.24
C TRP A 450 -18.19 -9.52 17.49
N ALA A 451 -18.98 -10.59 17.43
CA ALA A 451 -19.83 -10.98 18.54
C ALA A 451 -19.03 -11.73 19.63
N CYS A 452 -17.99 -11.07 20.16
CA CYS A 452 -17.09 -11.58 21.20
C CYS A 452 -17.48 -11.04 22.60
N GLU A 453 -16.52 -10.91 23.52
CA GLU A 453 -16.76 -10.42 24.88
C GLU A 453 -17.30 -8.98 24.91
N ASN A 454 -16.97 -8.15 23.91
CA ASN A 454 -17.57 -6.83 23.71
C ASN A 454 -19.11 -6.92 23.60
N ALA A 455 -19.61 -7.83 22.79
CA ALA A 455 -21.06 -8.03 22.63
C ALA A 455 -21.69 -8.62 23.92
N VAL A 456 -20.99 -9.53 24.60
CA VAL A 456 -21.42 -10.04 25.91
C VAL A 456 -21.58 -8.89 26.89
N TRP A 457 -20.53 -8.08 27.08
CA TRP A 457 -20.56 -6.98 28.05
C TRP A 457 -21.66 -5.95 27.72
N HIS A 458 -21.71 -5.45 26.48
CA HIS A 458 -22.68 -4.43 26.07
C HIS A 458 -24.14 -4.93 26.13
N SER A 459 -24.38 -6.22 25.88
CA SER A 459 -25.73 -6.77 25.99
C SER A 459 -26.25 -6.86 27.42
N HIS A 460 -25.37 -7.02 28.39
CA HIS A 460 -25.72 -7.01 29.82
C HIS A 460 -25.70 -5.61 30.43
N ASN A 461 -25.07 -4.63 29.80
CA ASN A 461 -24.90 -3.27 30.26
C ASN A 461 -25.50 -2.24 29.29
N LYS A 462 -26.50 -2.62 28.53
CA LYS A 462 -27.16 -1.74 27.57
C LYS A 462 -27.79 -0.56 28.24
N ARG A 463 -27.44 0.65 27.79
CA ARG A 463 -28.05 1.88 28.31
C ARG A 463 -29.48 2.04 27.78
N PRO A 464 -30.45 2.40 28.66
CA PRO A 464 -31.80 2.72 28.19
C PRO A 464 -31.79 3.83 27.13
N GLY A 465 -32.56 3.63 26.07
CA GLY A 465 -32.66 4.58 24.96
C GLY A 465 -31.56 4.49 23.90
N SER A 466 -30.48 3.71 24.10
CA SER A 466 -29.49 3.43 23.06
C SER A 466 -29.83 2.15 22.29
N LYS A 467 -29.48 2.11 21.01
CA LYS A 467 -29.51 0.88 20.19
C LYS A 467 -28.23 0.07 20.42
N LEU A 468 -28.35 -1.26 20.40
CA LEU A 468 -27.24 -2.18 20.38
C LEU A 468 -27.29 -3.00 19.10
N ILE A 469 -26.33 -2.78 18.22
CA ILE A 469 -26.14 -3.54 16.98
C ILE A 469 -24.91 -4.43 17.16
N VAL A 470 -25.05 -5.71 16.84
CA VAL A 470 -23.95 -6.68 16.90
C VAL A 470 -23.71 -7.24 15.53
N ARG A 471 -22.46 -7.35 15.10
CA ARG A 471 -22.09 -8.04 13.87
C ARG A 471 -21.33 -9.32 14.18
N LEU A 472 -21.83 -10.42 13.65
CA LEU A 472 -21.30 -11.76 13.86
C LEU A 472 -20.63 -12.28 12.58
N HIS A 473 -19.38 -12.71 12.71
CA HIS A 473 -18.64 -13.40 11.66
C HIS A 473 -18.54 -14.90 11.93
N ARG A 474 -17.79 -15.61 11.11
CA ARG A 474 -17.63 -17.07 11.23
C ARG A 474 -16.90 -17.49 12.52
N PHE A 475 -15.85 -16.76 12.92
CA PHE A 475 -14.99 -17.19 14.01
C PHE A 475 -15.75 -17.36 15.32
N GLU A 476 -16.46 -16.32 15.74
CA GLU A 476 -17.17 -16.29 17.02
C GLU A 476 -18.46 -17.12 17.02
N ALA A 477 -19.05 -17.35 15.84
CA ALA A 477 -20.25 -18.18 15.71
C ALA A 477 -20.07 -19.61 16.26
N TYR A 478 -18.85 -20.10 16.25
CA TYR A 478 -18.48 -21.45 16.74
C TYR A 478 -17.69 -21.41 18.06
N ARG A 479 -17.80 -20.31 18.79
CA ARG A 479 -17.21 -20.13 20.13
C ARG A 479 -18.33 -20.04 21.19
N ASP A 480 -17.93 -19.86 22.45
CA ASP A 480 -18.86 -19.76 23.58
C ASP A 480 -19.52 -18.39 23.74
N PHE A 481 -19.00 -17.36 23.04
CA PHE A 481 -19.50 -15.99 23.15
C PHE A 481 -21.02 -15.87 22.87
N PRO A 482 -21.58 -16.42 21.77
CA PRO A 482 -23.00 -16.28 21.46
C PRO A 482 -23.91 -16.86 22.56
N ALA A 483 -23.46 -17.90 23.28
CA ALA A 483 -24.23 -18.47 24.39
C ALA A 483 -24.31 -17.54 25.61
N ARG A 484 -23.38 -16.58 25.74
CA ARG A 484 -23.29 -15.62 26.86
C ARG A 484 -23.90 -14.26 26.55
N VAL A 485 -24.16 -13.96 25.29
CA VAL A 485 -24.81 -12.70 24.87
C VAL A 485 -26.27 -12.71 25.31
N ASN A 486 -26.72 -11.61 25.93
CA ASN A 486 -28.14 -11.37 26.18
C ASN A 486 -28.83 -10.88 24.89
N TRP A 487 -29.25 -11.82 24.03
CA TRP A 487 -29.86 -11.52 22.73
C TRP A 487 -31.16 -10.71 22.83
N ALA A 488 -31.87 -10.75 23.97
CA ALA A 488 -33.05 -9.92 24.19
C ALA A 488 -32.74 -8.43 24.21
N ALA A 489 -31.50 -8.06 24.59
CA ALA A 489 -31.03 -6.68 24.62
C ALA A 489 -30.47 -6.18 23.26
N VAL A 490 -30.19 -7.08 22.30
CA VAL A 490 -29.67 -6.74 20.97
C VAL A 490 -30.82 -6.30 20.06
N ASP A 491 -30.78 -5.07 19.56
CA ASP A 491 -31.82 -4.53 18.69
C ASP A 491 -31.70 -5.07 17.26
N ALA A 492 -30.46 -5.22 16.76
CA ALA A 492 -30.19 -5.80 15.44
C ALA A 492 -28.93 -6.66 15.48
N LEU A 493 -28.99 -7.85 14.88
CA LEU A 493 -27.85 -8.71 14.62
C LEU A 493 -27.55 -8.72 13.13
N ILE A 494 -26.37 -8.32 12.76
CA ILE A 494 -25.86 -8.45 11.37
C ILE A 494 -25.11 -9.77 11.26
N VAL A 495 -25.46 -10.59 10.29
CA VAL A 495 -24.77 -11.84 9.95
C VAL A 495 -24.35 -11.81 8.48
N VAL A 496 -23.28 -12.54 8.16
CA VAL A 496 -22.64 -12.44 6.84
C VAL A 496 -23.20 -13.40 5.78
N SER A 497 -24.06 -14.33 6.16
CA SER A 497 -24.80 -15.22 5.25
C SER A 497 -26.03 -15.82 5.90
N ASP A 498 -26.93 -16.39 5.09
CA ASP A 498 -28.15 -17.10 5.56
C ASP A 498 -27.80 -18.27 6.49
N HIS A 499 -26.67 -18.95 6.24
CA HIS A 499 -26.20 -20.03 7.13
C HIS A 499 -26.06 -19.57 8.59
N PHE A 500 -25.49 -18.39 8.82
CA PHE A 500 -25.33 -17.83 10.19
C PHE A 500 -26.65 -17.33 10.75
N ARG A 501 -27.56 -16.78 9.93
CA ARG A 501 -28.94 -16.47 10.39
C ARG A 501 -29.62 -17.73 10.94
N ASP A 502 -29.60 -18.80 10.14
CA ASP A 502 -30.26 -20.05 10.49
C ASP A 502 -29.60 -20.73 11.71
N LEU A 503 -28.30 -20.57 11.87
CA LEU A 503 -27.56 -21.03 13.06
C LEU A 503 -28.01 -20.27 14.30
N MET A 504 -28.10 -18.92 14.23
CA MET A 504 -28.51 -18.07 15.37
C MET A 504 -29.95 -18.33 15.79
N VAL A 505 -30.83 -18.54 14.82
CA VAL A 505 -32.24 -18.92 15.11
C VAL A 505 -32.31 -20.28 15.78
N ARG A 506 -31.65 -21.31 15.22
CA ARG A 506 -31.74 -22.68 15.71
C ARG A 506 -31.07 -22.91 17.05
N GLN A 507 -29.88 -22.32 17.26
CA GLN A 507 -29.08 -22.61 18.47
C GLN A 507 -29.36 -21.67 19.61
N PHE A 508 -29.72 -20.41 19.33
CA PHE A 508 -29.85 -19.37 20.34
C PHE A 508 -31.27 -18.79 20.43
N GLY A 509 -32.21 -19.29 19.63
CA GLY A 509 -33.62 -18.87 19.66
C GLY A 509 -33.83 -17.39 19.33
N MET A 510 -32.90 -16.79 18.58
CA MET A 510 -32.99 -15.38 18.23
C MET A 510 -34.15 -15.11 17.27
N ASP A 511 -34.87 -14.00 17.50
CA ASP A 511 -35.97 -13.58 16.64
C ASP A 511 -35.42 -13.27 15.21
N PRO A 512 -35.89 -13.98 14.17
CA PRO A 512 -35.48 -13.73 12.79
C PRO A 512 -35.68 -12.30 12.34
N ALA A 513 -36.67 -11.57 12.87
CA ALA A 513 -36.96 -10.18 12.52
C ALA A 513 -35.84 -9.21 12.94
N ARG A 514 -34.99 -9.61 13.88
CA ARG A 514 -33.84 -8.83 14.34
C ARG A 514 -32.52 -9.25 13.67
N ILE A 515 -32.56 -10.25 12.76
CA ILE A 515 -31.36 -10.74 12.09
C ILE A 515 -31.34 -10.23 10.65
N HIS A 516 -30.30 -9.48 10.34
CA HIS A 516 -30.06 -8.88 9.02
C HIS A 516 -28.89 -9.58 8.33
N VAL A 517 -29.15 -10.22 7.19
CA VAL A 517 -28.11 -10.85 6.38
C VAL A 517 -27.46 -9.78 5.52
N LEU A 518 -26.33 -9.28 5.97
CA LEU A 518 -25.51 -8.30 5.27
C LEU A 518 -24.10 -8.87 5.10
N PRO A 519 -23.77 -9.43 3.93
CA PRO A 519 -22.44 -9.91 3.62
C PRO A 519 -21.38 -8.81 3.82
N GLN A 520 -20.11 -9.17 3.78
CA GLN A 520 -19.04 -8.17 3.81
C GLN A 520 -19.24 -7.20 2.63
N PHE A 521 -19.20 -5.92 2.94
CA PHE A 521 -19.22 -4.90 1.89
C PHE A 521 -17.90 -4.84 1.13
N ILE A 522 -17.97 -4.34 -0.10
CA ILE A 522 -16.85 -4.15 -1.02
C ILE A 522 -16.85 -2.72 -1.56
N ASP A 523 -15.71 -2.25 -2.03
CA ASP A 523 -15.62 -1.00 -2.79
C ASP A 523 -15.86 -1.31 -4.27
N TRP A 524 -17.15 -1.42 -4.64
CA TRP A 524 -17.55 -1.82 -5.97
C TRP A 524 -17.05 -0.87 -7.08
N PRO A 525 -17.07 0.48 -6.94
CA PRO A 525 -16.52 1.39 -7.92
C PRO A 525 -15.03 1.18 -8.17
N GLN A 526 -14.24 0.97 -7.11
CA GLN A 526 -12.80 0.79 -7.22
C GLN A 526 -12.39 -0.53 -7.87
N LEU A 527 -13.18 -1.59 -7.68
CA LEU A 527 -12.91 -2.90 -8.25
C LEU A 527 -13.20 -2.98 -9.76
N ARG A 528 -14.01 -2.07 -10.32
CA ARG A 528 -14.40 -2.02 -11.73
C ARG A 528 -13.31 -1.40 -12.61
N ARG A 529 -12.19 -2.08 -12.74
CA ARG A 529 -11.08 -1.64 -13.59
C ARG A 529 -10.95 -2.50 -14.84
N PRO A 530 -10.46 -1.93 -15.97
CA PRO A 530 -10.21 -2.71 -17.17
C PRO A 530 -9.27 -3.88 -16.88
N LYS A 531 -9.64 -5.06 -17.35
CA LYS A 531 -8.79 -6.25 -17.24
C LYS A 531 -7.55 -6.14 -18.15
N LEU A 532 -6.44 -6.69 -17.68
CA LEU A 532 -5.25 -6.86 -18.51
C LEU A 532 -5.46 -8.04 -19.50
N PRO A 533 -4.81 -8.04 -20.68
CA PRO A 533 -4.99 -9.09 -21.68
C PRO A 533 -4.78 -10.51 -21.13
N GLN A 534 -3.74 -10.71 -20.33
CA GLN A 534 -3.40 -12.01 -19.72
C GLN A 534 -4.42 -12.52 -18.68
N ALA A 535 -5.27 -11.64 -18.15
CA ALA A 535 -6.30 -12.03 -17.19
C ALA A 535 -7.22 -13.14 -17.74
N ARG A 536 -7.39 -13.19 -19.07
CA ARG A 536 -8.26 -14.15 -19.75
C ARG A 536 -7.99 -15.60 -19.35
N PHE A 537 -6.71 -15.94 -19.15
CA PHE A 537 -6.27 -17.29 -18.81
C PHE A 537 -5.62 -17.36 -17.41
N THR A 538 -5.92 -16.44 -16.53
CA THR A 538 -5.38 -16.40 -15.17
C THR A 538 -6.46 -16.69 -14.15
N LEU A 539 -6.29 -17.78 -13.42
CA LEU A 539 -7.04 -18.08 -12.20
C LEU A 539 -6.46 -17.25 -11.05
N GLY A 540 -7.30 -16.79 -10.13
CA GLY A 540 -6.89 -16.14 -8.90
C GLY A 540 -7.32 -16.93 -7.67
N LEU A 541 -6.45 -17.02 -6.69
CA LEU A 541 -6.75 -17.55 -5.35
C LEU A 541 -6.20 -16.59 -4.30
N VAL A 542 -7.06 -16.20 -3.34
CA VAL A 542 -6.67 -15.26 -2.28
C VAL A 542 -6.72 -15.94 -0.93
N GLY A 543 -5.55 -15.99 -0.25
CA GLY A 543 -5.43 -16.60 1.06
C GLY A 543 -5.44 -18.13 1.00
N ILE A 544 -4.31 -18.74 1.42
CA ILE A 544 -4.16 -20.20 1.48
C ILE A 544 -4.11 -20.73 2.91
N ASN A 545 -4.12 -19.85 3.91
CA ASN A 545 -3.98 -20.20 5.32
C ASN A 545 -5.30 -20.05 6.08
N PRO A 546 -5.63 -20.94 7.03
CA PRO A 546 -4.98 -22.23 7.26
C PRO A 546 -5.36 -23.26 6.19
N PHE A 547 -4.51 -24.23 5.95
CA PHE A 547 -4.71 -25.28 4.93
C PHE A 547 -6.00 -26.08 5.16
N ALA A 548 -6.24 -26.48 6.39
CA ALA A 548 -7.42 -27.26 6.78
C ALA A 548 -8.75 -26.62 6.36
N HIS A 549 -8.79 -25.30 6.21
CA HIS A 549 -10.00 -24.58 5.77
C HIS A 549 -9.92 -24.12 4.33
N LYS A 550 -8.76 -23.63 3.88
CA LYS A 550 -8.60 -23.00 2.57
C LYS A 550 -8.38 -24.00 1.43
N ARG A 551 -7.93 -25.21 1.75
CA ARG A 551 -7.79 -26.30 0.80
C ARG A 551 -7.03 -25.91 -0.46
N PHE A 552 -5.79 -25.46 -0.25
CA PHE A 552 -4.90 -25.07 -1.36
C PHE A 552 -4.63 -26.22 -2.34
N ASP A 553 -4.59 -27.47 -1.86
CA ASP A 553 -4.51 -28.69 -2.67
C ASP A 553 -5.58 -28.75 -3.77
N ARG A 554 -6.81 -28.39 -3.44
CA ARG A 554 -7.94 -28.38 -4.38
C ARG A 554 -7.75 -27.39 -5.53
N ALA A 555 -7.09 -26.24 -5.28
CA ALA A 555 -6.74 -25.30 -6.35
C ALA A 555 -5.69 -25.88 -7.31
N ILE A 556 -4.75 -26.65 -6.79
CA ILE A 556 -3.73 -27.33 -7.61
C ILE A 556 -4.37 -28.42 -8.47
N ASP A 557 -5.29 -29.22 -7.90
CA ASP A 557 -6.04 -30.25 -8.62
C ASP A 557 -6.87 -29.64 -9.75
N PHE A 558 -7.57 -28.53 -9.46
CA PHE A 558 -8.36 -27.82 -10.45
C PHE A 558 -7.47 -27.28 -11.59
N LEU A 559 -6.33 -26.63 -11.27
CA LEU A 559 -5.40 -26.14 -12.26
C LEU A 559 -4.85 -27.28 -13.13
N ALA A 560 -4.44 -28.40 -12.54
CA ALA A 560 -3.93 -29.54 -13.27
C ALA A 560 -4.98 -30.09 -14.25
N ALA A 561 -6.21 -30.30 -13.80
CA ALA A 561 -7.31 -30.78 -14.64
C ALA A 561 -7.67 -29.78 -15.76
N LEU A 562 -7.67 -28.45 -15.46
CA LEU A 562 -7.93 -27.41 -16.43
C LEU A 562 -6.82 -27.35 -17.50
N ARG A 563 -5.54 -27.42 -17.10
CA ARG A 563 -4.39 -27.39 -18.01
C ARG A 563 -4.28 -28.63 -18.89
N ALA A 564 -4.79 -29.77 -18.45
CA ALA A 564 -4.92 -30.95 -19.29
C ALA A 564 -5.86 -30.73 -20.50
N ARG A 565 -6.80 -29.77 -20.41
CA ARG A 565 -7.71 -29.36 -21.47
C ARG A 565 -7.19 -28.11 -22.23
N ASP A 566 -6.61 -27.16 -21.52
CA ASP A 566 -6.10 -25.93 -22.09
C ASP A 566 -4.84 -25.45 -21.34
N PRO A 567 -3.64 -25.65 -21.91
CA PRO A 567 -2.39 -25.32 -21.22
C PRO A 567 -2.11 -23.82 -21.07
N ARG A 568 -2.94 -22.94 -21.67
CA ARG A 568 -2.81 -21.47 -21.54
C ARG A 568 -3.07 -20.99 -20.12
N PHE A 569 -3.82 -21.74 -19.31
CA PHE A 569 -4.20 -21.32 -17.97
C PHE A 569 -3.04 -21.36 -16.97
N GLY A 570 -2.99 -20.35 -16.10
CA GLY A 570 -2.11 -20.28 -14.94
C GLY A 570 -2.87 -19.84 -13.69
N LEU A 571 -2.22 -19.98 -12.53
CA LEU A 571 -2.79 -19.63 -11.24
C LEU A 571 -1.95 -18.53 -10.58
N ALA A 572 -2.58 -17.43 -10.21
CA ALA A 572 -2.01 -16.39 -9.36
C ALA A 572 -2.54 -16.59 -7.93
N VAL A 573 -1.65 -16.89 -7.01
CA VAL A 573 -1.95 -17.04 -5.58
C VAL A 573 -1.52 -15.78 -4.85
N ARG A 574 -2.45 -15.07 -4.21
CA ARG A 574 -2.15 -13.90 -3.38
C ARG A 574 -2.37 -14.23 -1.92
N SER A 575 -1.29 -14.34 -1.17
CA SER A 575 -1.37 -14.77 0.23
C SER A 575 -0.13 -14.35 1.04
N VAL A 576 -0.30 -14.27 2.37
CA VAL A 576 0.81 -14.45 3.30
C VAL A 576 1.25 -15.91 3.19
N MET A 577 2.55 -16.17 3.08
CA MET A 577 3.05 -17.53 2.95
C MET A 577 2.99 -18.28 4.31
N PRO A 578 2.76 -19.61 4.31
CA PRO A 578 2.59 -20.37 5.57
C PRO A 578 3.74 -20.21 6.55
N TRP A 579 4.98 -20.16 6.07
CA TRP A 579 6.18 -19.97 6.90
C TRP A 579 6.32 -18.58 7.51
N GLN A 580 5.51 -17.62 7.11
CA GLN A 580 5.43 -16.28 7.69
C GLN A 580 4.42 -16.19 8.85
N ILE A 581 3.71 -17.31 9.14
CA ILE A 581 2.67 -17.38 10.16
C ILE A 581 3.08 -18.37 11.22
N ASP A 582 3.55 -17.89 12.38
CA ASP A 582 4.15 -18.70 13.44
C ASP A 582 3.26 -19.88 13.88
N TRP A 583 1.97 -19.64 14.11
CA TRP A 583 1.07 -20.71 14.56
C TRP A 583 0.77 -21.75 13.48
N VAL A 584 0.86 -21.42 12.19
CA VAL A 584 0.72 -22.35 11.07
C VAL A 584 1.99 -23.20 10.91
N TRP A 585 3.15 -22.55 10.90
CA TRP A 585 4.39 -23.20 10.50
C TRP A 585 5.14 -23.85 11.66
N ASN A 586 5.21 -23.19 12.81
CA ASN A 586 6.00 -23.66 13.95
C ASN A 586 5.18 -24.41 14.98
N LYS A 587 3.89 -24.07 15.16
CA LYS A 587 3.05 -24.64 16.21
C LYS A 587 2.10 -25.75 15.74
N ASP A 588 1.86 -25.86 14.42
CA ASP A 588 0.99 -26.88 13.84
C ASP A 588 1.78 -27.75 12.84
N ALA A 589 2.22 -28.93 13.32
CA ALA A 589 3.00 -29.84 12.51
C ALA A 589 2.19 -30.47 11.35
N GLU A 590 0.88 -30.64 11.52
CA GLU A 590 0.01 -31.21 10.49
C GLU A 590 -0.23 -30.17 9.36
N GLU A 591 -0.51 -28.92 9.71
CA GLU A 591 -0.62 -27.82 8.76
C GLU A 591 0.69 -27.69 7.94
N ARG A 592 1.83 -27.65 8.62
CA ARG A 592 3.13 -27.59 7.98
C ARG A 592 3.37 -28.75 7.02
N ALA A 593 3.05 -29.98 7.43
CA ALA A 593 3.25 -31.18 6.60
C ALA A 593 2.39 -31.12 5.32
N ARG A 594 1.11 -30.70 5.44
CA ARG A 594 0.20 -30.54 4.30
C ARG A 594 0.72 -29.47 3.32
N PHE A 595 1.17 -28.31 3.82
CA PHE A 595 1.77 -27.30 2.98
C PHE A 595 3.05 -27.79 2.31
N THR A 596 3.95 -28.44 3.03
CA THR A 596 5.20 -28.98 2.48
C THR A 596 4.92 -29.95 1.33
N GLN A 597 3.97 -30.86 1.51
CA GLN A 597 3.57 -31.81 0.48
C GLN A 597 2.97 -31.09 -0.75
N THR A 598 2.11 -30.11 -0.53
CA THR A 598 1.47 -29.37 -1.63
C THR A 598 2.48 -28.52 -2.38
N PHE A 599 3.41 -27.83 -1.70
CA PHE A 599 4.47 -27.07 -2.36
C PHE A 599 5.44 -27.98 -3.12
N ALA A 600 5.80 -29.14 -2.57
CA ALA A 600 6.59 -30.14 -3.30
C ALA A 600 5.91 -30.49 -4.65
N ARG A 601 4.60 -30.72 -4.63
CA ARG A 601 3.81 -30.98 -5.85
C ARG A 601 3.81 -29.80 -6.81
N VAL A 602 3.64 -28.56 -6.32
CA VAL A 602 3.66 -27.33 -7.16
C VAL A 602 4.91 -27.24 -8.03
N TYR A 603 6.05 -27.71 -7.51
CA TYR A 603 7.34 -27.64 -8.23
C TYR A 603 7.68 -28.91 -9.00
N SER A 604 7.15 -30.07 -8.62
CA SER A 604 7.51 -31.36 -9.24
C SER A 604 6.48 -31.93 -10.20
N ASP A 605 5.20 -31.52 -10.12
CA ASP A 605 4.14 -32.03 -10.98
C ASP A 605 4.18 -31.30 -12.34
N PRO A 606 4.51 -31.99 -13.45
CA PRO A 606 4.60 -31.37 -14.79
C PRO A 606 3.31 -30.67 -15.24
N ALA A 607 2.16 -31.08 -14.70
CA ALA A 607 0.87 -30.47 -15.06
C ALA A 607 0.75 -29.02 -14.59
N VAL A 608 1.43 -28.65 -13.50
CA VAL A 608 1.31 -27.34 -12.87
C VAL A 608 2.63 -26.61 -12.67
N ALA A 609 3.77 -27.29 -12.77
CA ALA A 609 5.08 -26.66 -12.61
C ALA A 609 5.27 -25.50 -13.59
N GLY A 610 5.70 -24.33 -13.07
CA GLY A 610 5.86 -23.10 -13.86
C GLY A 610 4.56 -22.36 -14.20
N ALA A 611 3.38 -22.92 -13.88
CA ALA A 611 2.08 -22.30 -14.16
C ALA A 611 1.48 -21.56 -12.94
N ILE A 612 2.17 -21.55 -11.81
CA ILE A 612 1.70 -20.94 -10.57
C ILE A 612 2.62 -19.78 -10.18
N ARG A 613 2.00 -18.62 -9.96
CA ARG A 613 2.67 -17.41 -9.44
C ARG A 613 2.17 -17.11 -8.04
N PHE A 614 3.10 -16.83 -7.13
CA PHE A 614 2.80 -16.39 -5.78
C PHE A 614 3.02 -14.89 -5.65
N ASP A 615 1.94 -14.16 -5.39
CA ASP A 615 1.96 -12.73 -5.17
C ASP A 615 1.82 -12.44 -3.66
N PRO A 616 2.64 -11.56 -3.08
CA PRO A 616 2.56 -11.26 -1.65
C PRO A 616 1.21 -10.60 -1.31
N ALA A 617 0.74 -10.80 -0.08
CA ALA A 617 -0.43 -10.11 0.43
C ALA A 617 -0.26 -8.59 0.34
N GLY A 618 -1.34 -7.88 0.08
CA GLY A 618 -1.32 -6.41 -0.06
C GLY A 618 -2.72 -5.83 -0.11
N THR A 619 -2.81 -4.50 -0.06
CA THR A 619 -4.05 -3.74 -0.04
C THR A 619 -4.51 -3.25 -1.41
N ASP A 620 -3.70 -3.46 -2.46
CA ASP A 620 -3.93 -3.09 -3.85
C ASP A 620 -4.73 -4.18 -4.61
N MET A 621 -5.79 -4.69 -4.00
CA MET A 621 -6.57 -5.79 -4.57
C MET A 621 -7.22 -5.43 -5.90
N GLU A 622 -7.71 -4.20 -6.05
CA GLU A 622 -8.34 -3.72 -7.27
C GLU A 622 -7.36 -3.73 -8.47
N GLU A 623 -6.07 -3.51 -8.22
CA GLU A 623 -5.04 -3.61 -9.27
C GLU A 623 -4.69 -5.08 -9.56
N TRP A 624 -4.60 -5.90 -8.51
CA TRP A 624 -4.31 -7.33 -8.67
C TRP A 624 -5.39 -8.05 -9.47
N TYR A 625 -6.68 -7.79 -9.18
CA TYR A 625 -7.79 -8.39 -9.92
C TYR A 625 -7.80 -8.04 -11.40
N ARG A 626 -7.17 -6.96 -11.84
CA ARG A 626 -7.03 -6.67 -13.28
C ARG A 626 -6.32 -7.78 -14.04
N GLY A 627 -5.39 -8.47 -13.37
CA GLY A 627 -4.67 -9.62 -13.92
C GLY A 627 -5.37 -10.96 -13.79
N VAL A 628 -6.57 -11.03 -13.22
CA VAL A 628 -7.31 -12.26 -12.90
C VAL A 628 -8.61 -12.31 -13.71
N GLY A 629 -8.88 -13.44 -14.39
CA GLY A 629 -10.10 -13.66 -15.16
C GLY A 629 -11.12 -14.57 -14.48
N THR A 630 -10.63 -15.51 -13.68
CA THR A 630 -11.45 -16.44 -12.89
C THR A 630 -11.02 -16.40 -11.44
N ILE A 631 -11.94 -16.30 -10.49
CA ILE A 631 -11.65 -16.30 -9.06
C ILE A 631 -12.10 -17.61 -8.41
N LEU A 632 -11.20 -18.23 -7.64
CA LEU A 632 -11.47 -19.52 -6.99
C LEU A 632 -11.80 -19.34 -5.51
N SER A 633 -12.76 -20.13 -5.02
CA SER A 633 -12.98 -20.45 -3.62
C SER A 633 -12.86 -21.96 -3.44
N THR A 634 -11.76 -22.42 -2.88
CA THR A 634 -11.50 -23.85 -2.65
C THR A 634 -11.81 -24.30 -1.23
N SER A 635 -12.25 -23.39 -0.40
CA SER A 635 -12.44 -23.55 1.04
C SER A 635 -13.54 -24.58 1.40
N ASP A 636 -13.37 -25.26 2.53
CA ASP A 636 -14.41 -26.09 3.14
C ASP A 636 -15.37 -25.30 4.06
N SER A 637 -14.94 -24.10 4.49
CA SER A 637 -15.74 -23.24 5.38
C SER A 637 -15.32 -21.78 5.29
N GLU A 638 -16.27 -20.89 5.05
CA GLU A 638 -16.08 -19.44 4.99
C GLU A 638 -17.19 -18.69 5.74
N GLY A 639 -16.96 -17.39 5.98
CA GLY A 639 -18.01 -16.47 6.41
C GLY A 639 -18.86 -16.03 5.22
N CYS A 640 -18.26 -15.23 4.33
CA CYS A 640 -18.84 -14.78 3.06
C CYS A 640 -17.81 -14.70 1.93
N HIS A 641 -16.57 -15.07 2.18
CA HIS A 641 -15.45 -15.09 1.24
C HIS A 641 -15.29 -13.80 0.43
N THR A 642 -14.98 -12.69 1.11
CA THR A 642 -14.89 -11.32 0.55
C THR A 642 -14.07 -11.24 -0.73
N SER A 643 -12.95 -11.96 -0.81
CA SER A 643 -12.08 -11.94 -2.00
C SER A 643 -12.75 -12.51 -3.26
N VAL A 644 -13.71 -13.43 -3.11
CA VAL A 644 -14.54 -13.89 -4.24
C VAL A 644 -15.52 -12.80 -4.67
N MET A 645 -16.16 -12.12 -3.71
CA MET A 645 -17.05 -10.99 -3.99
C MET A 645 -16.30 -9.86 -4.72
N GLU A 646 -15.10 -9.52 -4.26
CA GLU A 646 -14.22 -8.53 -4.90
C GLU A 646 -13.82 -8.97 -6.31
N GLY A 647 -13.45 -10.24 -6.49
CA GLY A 647 -13.13 -10.81 -7.80
C GLY A 647 -14.32 -10.70 -8.78
N ILE A 648 -15.52 -11.07 -8.35
CA ILE A 648 -16.74 -10.93 -9.16
C ILE A 648 -17.02 -9.46 -9.48
N ALA A 649 -16.89 -8.57 -8.50
CA ALA A 649 -17.05 -7.13 -8.71
C ALA A 649 -16.07 -6.58 -9.74
N SER A 650 -14.86 -7.14 -9.81
CA SER A 650 -13.85 -6.85 -10.84
C SER A 650 -14.13 -7.55 -12.19
N GLY A 651 -15.21 -8.31 -12.32
CA GLY A 651 -15.57 -9.04 -13.54
C GLY A 651 -14.84 -10.38 -13.71
N CYS A 652 -14.36 -11.01 -12.64
CA CYS A 652 -13.88 -12.38 -12.68
C CYS A 652 -15.01 -13.38 -12.72
N TYR A 653 -14.85 -14.47 -13.47
CA TYR A 653 -15.76 -15.62 -13.40
C TYR A 653 -15.53 -16.38 -12.09
N PRO A 654 -16.54 -16.62 -11.25
CA PRO A 654 -16.33 -17.32 -9.98
C PRO A 654 -16.44 -18.84 -10.15
N VAL A 655 -15.58 -19.56 -9.44
CA VAL A 655 -15.66 -21.01 -9.23
C VAL A 655 -15.57 -21.25 -7.73
N VAL A 656 -16.67 -21.69 -7.13
CA VAL A 656 -16.81 -21.77 -5.68
C VAL A 656 -17.11 -23.19 -5.26
N HIS A 657 -16.33 -23.74 -4.33
CA HIS A 657 -16.68 -25.01 -3.66
C HIS A 657 -17.89 -24.81 -2.75
N ASP A 658 -18.72 -25.86 -2.62
CA ASP A 658 -19.96 -25.84 -1.85
C ASP A 658 -19.69 -25.91 -0.33
N TRP A 659 -19.27 -24.79 0.26
CA TRP A 659 -19.17 -24.64 1.71
C TRP A 659 -20.48 -24.12 2.31
N PRO A 660 -20.76 -24.30 3.62
CA PRO A 660 -22.02 -23.86 4.25
C PRO A 660 -22.30 -22.37 4.08
N GLY A 661 -23.33 -22.01 3.33
CA GLY A 661 -23.70 -20.64 2.99
C GLY A 661 -23.24 -20.17 1.59
N ALA A 662 -22.40 -20.93 0.87
CA ALA A 662 -21.90 -20.54 -0.46
C ALA A 662 -23.03 -20.30 -1.46
N ARG A 663 -24.04 -21.17 -1.46
CA ARG A 663 -25.16 -21.11 -2.43
C ARG A 663 -26.00 -19.85 -2.32
N SER A 664 -26.18 -19.30 -1.13
CA SER A 664 -26.93 -18.05 -0.96
C SER A 664 -26.21 -16.83 -1.49
N LEU A 665 -24.88 -16.91 -1.63
CA LEU A 665 -24.03 -15.78 -2.06
C LEU A 665 -23.58 -15.88 -3.53
N PHE A 666 -23.34 -17.12 -4.03
CA PHE A 666 -22.61 -17.31 -5.28
C PHE A 666 -23.30 -18.23 -6.30
N SER A 667 -24.55 -18.70 -6.06
CA SER A 667 -25.26 -19.43 -7.11
C SER A 667 -25.39 -18.59 -8.40
N PRO A 668 -25.24 -19.20 -9.58
CA PRO A 668 -25.16 -20.66 -9.87
C PRO A 668 -23.73 -21.22 -9.86
N HIS A 669 -22.70 -20.48 -9.43
CA HIS A 669 -21.28 -20.81 -9.56
C HIS A 669 -20.73 -21.67 -8.40
N VAL A 670 -21.61 -22.37 -7.67
CA VAL A 670 -21.24 -23.22 -6.53
C VAL A 670 -21.28 -24.70 -6.94
N HIS A 671 -20.18 -25.40 -6.72
CA HIS A 671 -19.96 -26.76 -7.16
C HIS A 671 -19.56 -27.67 -5.99
N ALA A 672 -20.18 -28.85 -5.88
CA ALA A 672 -19.74 -29.86 -4.93
C ALA A 672 -18.31 -30.37 -5.26
N ASP A 673 -18.02 -30.49 -6.55
CA ASP A 673 -16.68 -30.68 -7.12
C ASP A 673 -16.42 -29.54 -8.10
N ILE A 674 -15.43 -28.69 -7.79
CA ILE A 674 -15.11 -27.53 -8.63
C ILE A 674 -14.59 -27.90 -10.01
N THR A 675 -14.09 -29.12 -10.23
CA THR A 675 -13.64 -29.58 -11.55
C THR A 675 -14.77 -29.63 -12.57
N THR A 676 -16.01 -29.70 -12.12
CA THR A 676 -17.22 -29.62 -12.99
C THR A 676 -17.38 -28.23 -13.66
N ALA A 677 -16.66 -27.20 -13.18
CA ALA A 677 -16.67 -25.87 -13.75
C ALA A 677 -15.67 -25.67 -14.90
N ILE A 678 -14.82 -26.66 -15.21
CA ILE A 678 -13.73 -26.50 -16.20
C ILE A 678 -14.24 -26.04 -17.56
N ASP A 679 -15.28 -26.71 -18.09
CA ASP A 679 -15.85 -26.34 -19.40
C ASP A 679 -16.42 -24.91 -19.40
N ALA A 680 -17.07 -24.50 -18.32
CA ALA A 680 -17.60 -23.16 -18.17
C ALA A 680 -16.49 -22.09 -18.08
N VAL A 681 -15.37 -22.40 -17.42
CA VAL A 681 -14.21 -21.50 -17.34
C VAL A 681 -13.55 -21.33 -18.71
N ILE A 682 -13.39 -22.41 -19.48
CA ILE A 682 -12.85 -22.37 -20.86
C ILE A 682 -13.80 -21.56 -21.75
N ALA A 683 -15.10 -21.87 -21.71
CA ALA A 683 -16.11 -21.16 -22.48
C ALA A 683 -16.13 -19.66 -22.18
N PHE A 684 -16.06 -19.28 -20.90
CA PHE A 684 -15.95 -17.87 -20.48
C PHE A 684 -14.67 -17.21 -21.01
N ALA A 685 -13.54 -17.89 -20.91
CA ALA A 685 -12.28 -17.37 -21.42
C ALA A 685 -12.29 -17.18 -22.96
N ASP A 686 -12.94 -18.05 -23.71
CA ASP A 686 -13.01 -17.98 -25.16
C ASP A 686 -14.22 -17.20 -25.70
N ALA A 687 -15.10 -16.69 -24.82
CA ALA A 687 -16.27 -15.95 -25.23
C ALA A 687 -15.94 -14.70 -26.05
N GLY A 688 -16.64 -14.51 -27.18
CA GLY A 688 -16.53 -13.32 -28.01
C GLY A 688 -17.10 -12.06 -27.35
N ASP A 689 -18.10 -12.24 -26.47
CA ASP A 689 -18.78 -11.19 -25.71
C ASP A 689 -18.30 -11.09 -24.25
N ILE A 690 -17.06 -11.52 -23.96
CA ILE A 690 -16.48 -11.58 -22.60
C ILE A 690 -16.62 -10.26 -21.83
N LEU A 691 -16.57 -9.11 -22.50
CA LEU A 691 -16.73 -7.81 -21.83
C LEU A 691 -18.15 -7.63 -21.27
N SER A 692 -19.17 -8.05 -22.00
CA SER A 692 -20.56 -8.02 -21.55
C SER A 692 -20.78 -8.97 -20.36
N GLN A 693 -20.25 -10.18 -20.44
CA GLN A 693 -20.34 -11.15 -19.34
C GLN A 693 -19.62 -10.66 -18.07
N ARG A 694 -18.44 -10.07 -18.19
CA ARG A 694 -17.71 -9.45 -17.07
C ARG A 694 -18.49 -8.29 -16.43
N GLU A 695 -19.10 -7.46 -17.24
CA GLU A 695 -19.92 -6.36 -16.74
C GLU A 695 -21.17 -6.87 -16.01
N ALA A 696 -21.82 -7.92 -16.51
CA ALA A 696 -22.96 -8.55 -15.83
C ALA A 696 -22.55 -9.13 -14.46
N LEU A 697 -21.43 -9.84 -14.40
CA LEU A 697 -20.85 -10.35 -13.14
C LEU A 697 -20.56 -9.21 -12.16
N SER A 698 -19.87 -8.17 -12.62
CA SER A 698 -19.56 -7.01 -11.78
C SER A 698 -20.82 -6.36 -11.21
N ARG A 699 -21.85 -6.15 -12.04
CA ARG A 699 -23.11 -5.53 -11.60
C ARG A 699 -23.85 -6.36 -10.55
N SER A 700 -23.74 -7.68 -10.57
CA SER A 700 -24.37 -8.54 -9.56
C SER A 700 -23.87 -8.26 -8.14
N MET A 701 -22.65 -7.71 -8.00
CA MET A 701 -22.06 -7.37 -6.71
C MET A 701 -22.36 -5.94 -6.23
N LYS A 702 -22.99 -5.10 -7.06
CA LYS A 702 -23.35 -3.72 -6.69
C LYS A 702 -24.22 -3.62 -5.41
N PRO A 703 -25.16 -4.53 -5.12
CA PRO A 703 -25.91 -4.49 -3.85
C PRO A 703 -25.04 -4.63 -2.58
N HIS A 704 -23.82 -5.14 -2.70
CA HIS A 704 -22.88 -5.32 -1.60
C HIS A 704 -21.87 -4.17 -1.50
N ASP A 705 -22.09 -3.07 -2.23
CA ASP A 705 -21.26 -1.88 -2.14
C ASP A 705 -21.32 -1.25 -0.74
N ILE A 706 -20.20 -0.64 -0.32
CA ILE A 706 -20.05 0.02 0.98
C ILE A 706 -21.16 1.04 1.27
N ASP A 707 -21.59 1.79 0.26
CA ASP A 707 -22.67 2.77 0.42
C ASP A 707 -24.02 2.11 0.68
N ALA A 708 -24.31 0.96 0.05
CA ALA A 708 -25.51 0.19 0.29
C ALA A 708 -25.53 -0.36 1.73
N PHE A 709 -24.42 -0.94 2.17
CA PHE A 709 -24.28 -1.41 3.56
C PHE A 709 -24.45 -0.27 4.56
N THR A 710 -23.80 0.86 4.34
CA THR A 710 -23.84 2.00 5.25
C THR A 710 -25.24 2.57 5.37
N ARG A 711 -25.98 2.73 4.26
CA ARG A 711 -27.38 3.15 4.32
C ARG A 711 -28.24 2.18 5.12
N THR A 712 -28.10 0.88 4.86
CA THR A 712 -28.85 -0.15 5.61
C THR A 712 -28.53 -0.09 7.09
N PHE A 713 -27.26 0.06 7.49
CA PHE A 713 -26.85 0.15 8.90
C PHE A 713 -27.55 1.29 9.65
N PHE A 714 -27.70 2.47 9.05
CA PHE A 714 -28.37 3.59 9.70
C PHE A 714 -29.90 3.48 9.73
N HIS A 715 -30.47 2.51 9.01
CA HIS A 715 -31.90 2.17 9.09
C HIS A 715 -32.22 1.03 10.10
N LEU A 716 -31.20 0.28 10.56
CA LEU A 716 -31.35 -0.69 11.64
C LEU A 716 -31.61 0.02 12.99
#